data_c24b244f5c9f261d43916180c14575c5
#
_entry.id   c24b244f5c9f261d43916180c14575c5
#
_cell.length_a   1.000
_cell.length_b   1.000
_cell.length_c   1.000
_cell.angle_alpha   90.00
_cell.angle_beta   90.00
_cell.angle_gamma   90.00
#
_symmetry.space_group_name_H-M   'P 1'
#
loop_
_entity.id
_entity.type
_entity.pdbx_description
1 polymer ?
#
loop_
_entity_poly.entity_id
_entity_poly.type
_entity_poly.pdbx_seq_one_letter_code
_entity_poly.pdbx_strand_id
1 'polypeptide(L)'
;MSTHNTNQSFLSGSSRIRIVVATSVALTFVSFWRAAAIVLNDLGSSAFYAGGIAEEAIGKAAPWFIIGVMLFSFAVRAVYVESCSMFVRGGVYKVVKEALGGTLAKISVSMLIFDYILTGPISGVSAGQYIAGLFNSFLVAADKHGWVPRAFHEAFGTPHLNEPATAVVFAVLVTVFYWWENIKGIEESSEKALRVMQITTVMVVLLLLWSVFTLLQMPAGSVHLPPLPRPENLRFSENALGFLKGMDPRVLGLFGVLIAFGHSILAMSGEETLAQVNREIAHPKLKNLKRAAIVIAIFSFVFTGICTLLAVMIVPDVVRVPIYRDNLMSGLAMNLAGPVILKLIFNAFVVFCGFLLLSGAVNTSIIGANGVLNRVSEDGVLHDWFRKPQRKYGTSSRIINMVVIFQLLTIIASRGDVITLGEAYAFGVIWSFTFNSLAMLVLRFKYKGERGWKVPVNIPLGKDKHGNPIEIPFGLASVHLVLLAVAVTNLFTKSIATKTGVVFALAFYIIFYFSEHHNQRKHALAKQDMKEHFQLEQESQVSKDVLGVKPGNVLVTVRDYNTLSHLRWVLERTDTDEQDVVVLSARMTGPGSAEYDLSTEQIFSDYEQRLFTETVKVAEKVGKTISLVVVPARDPFSAIIQTANELESSAIVAGLSSKMPAEEQAYRLGQAWEAIPGQKRQIVFQVVRPDETVATFRIGPHTPDIKTEDVHLIHRLWLRMRKSPGMEDLHHHDILTHALIRYNRDWTRTPDEIENELRRGAGRRPIAGAPPKQLEPPKAGTKPYEGPDRRTTGITDTGKDKFQGF
;
A
#
# COMPACT_ATOMS: atom_id res chain seq x y z
N MET A 1 -74.48 -23.45 -11.96
CA MET A 1 -74.34 -22.34 -12.85
C MET A 1 -73.51 -21.32 -12.13
N SER A 2 -72.22 -21.38 -12.26
CA SER A 2 -71.28 -20.40 -11.73
C SER A 2 -70.10 -20.35 -12.71
N THR A 3 -69.97 -19.25 -13.34
CA THR A 3 -68.96 -18.95 -14.31
C THR A 3 -67.67 -18.55 -13.53
N HIS A 4 -66.65 -19.33 -13.75
CA HIS A 4 -65.26 -19.03 -13.28
C HIS A 4 -64.71 -17.75 -13.90
N ASN A 5 -64.34 -16.83 -13.01
CA ASN A 5 -63.49 -15.72 -13.34
C ASN A 5 -62.04 -16.16 -13.04
N THR A 6 -61.38 -16.61 -14.06
CA THR A 6 -59.93 -16.88 -14.08
C THR A 6 -59.26 -15.77 -14.87
N ASN A 7 -58.86 -14.69 -14.21
CA ASN A 7 -57.88 -13.76 -14.68
C ASN A 7 -57.55 -12.75 -13.56
N GLN A 8 -56.51 -13.05 -12.80
CA GLN A 8 -55.66 -12.06 -12.11
C GLN A 8 -54.76 -12.79 -11.11
N SER A 9 -53.61 -13.26 -11.55
CA SER A 9 -52.48 -13.48 -10.69
C SER A 9 -51.21 -13.89 -11.51
N PHE A 10 -50.84 -13.06 -12.47
CA PHE A 10 -49.56 -13.25 -13.20
C PHE A 10 -48.78 -11.96 -13.27
N LEU A 11 -48.60 -11.22 -12.20
CA LEU A 11 -47.65 -10.10 -12.11
C LEU A 11 -47.36 -9.72 -10.66
N SER A 12 -46.66 -10.60 -9.92
CA SER A 12 -45.96 -10.20 -8.71
C SER A 12 -44.91 -11.24 -8.29
N GLY A 13 -44.06 -11.60 -9.21
CA GLY A 13 -42.80 -12.28 -8.92
C GLY A 13 -41.72 -11.37 -9.31
N SER A 14 -41.30 -10.44 -8.46
CA SER A 14 -40.02 -9.80 -8.59
C SER A 14 -38.95 -10.88 -8.42
N SER A 15 -38.55 -11.45 -9.53
CA SER A 15 -37.50 -12.45 -9.60
C SER A 15 -36.21 -11.82 -9.13
N ARG A 16 -35.79 -12.15 -7.92
CA ARG A 16 -34.57 -11.63 -7.28
C ARG A 16 -33.37 -12.29 -7.95
N ILE A 17 -32.67 -11.55 -8.79
CA ILE A 17 -31.43 -11.98 -9.43
C ILE A 17 -30.37 -12.01 -8.34
N ARG A 18 -29.75 -13.17 -8.10
CA ARG A 18 -28.62 -13.27 -7.14
C ARG A 18 -27.39 -12.65 -7.77
N ILE A 19 -26.77 -11.72 -7.06
CA ILE A 19 -25.53 -11.07 -7.43
C ILE A 19 -24.39 -11.54 -6.54
N VAL A 20 -23.14 -11.35 -6.98
CA VAL A 20 -21.97 -11.60 -6.15
C VAL A 20 -21.21 -10.30 -5.96
N VAL A 21 -21.11 -9.87 -4.71
CA VAL A 21 -20.24 -8.78 -4.28
C VAL A 21 -18.88 -9.39 -3.93
N ALA A 22 -17.82 -8.87 -4.53
CA ALA A 22 -16.47 -9.33 -4.27
C ALA A 22 -15.69 -8.24 -3.50
N THR A 23 -15.23 -8.56 -2.30
CA THR A 23 -14.38 -7.67 -1.52
C THR A 23 -12.95 -8.21 -1.47
N SER A 24 -11.99 -7.31 -1.44
CA SER A 24 -10.58 -7.64 -1.27
C SER A 24 -9.94 -6.66 -0.29
N VAL A 25 -9.18 -7.18 0.65
CA VAL A 25 -8.33 -6.39 1.56
C VAL A 25 -7.38 -5.46 0.79
N ALA A 26 -7.05 -5.83 -0.44
CA ALA A 26 -6.24 -5.02 -1.35
C ALA A 26 -6.84 -3.65 -1.70
N LEU A 27 -8.11 -3.42 -1.42
CA LEU A 27 -8.82 -2.17 -1.70
C LEU A 27 -8.92 -1.22 -0.51
N THR A 28 -8.34 -1.59 0.65
CA THR A 28 -8.23 -0.69 1.79
C THR A 28 -6.99 0.20 1.65
N PHE A 29 -7.18 1.51 1.62
CA PHE A 29 -6.06 2.45 1.49
C PHE A 29 -5.93 3.32 2.74
N VAL A 30 -4.66 3.57 3.11
CA VAL A 30 -4.31 4.29 4.33
C VAL A 30 -3.61 5.61 4.02
N SER A 31 -3.82 6.61 4.87
CA SER A 31 -3.12 7.90 4.78
C SER A 31 -1.61 7.73 5.00
N PHE A 32 -0.80 8.71 4.56
CA PHE A 32 0.65 8.67 4.77
C PHE A 32 1.05 8.64 6.25
N TRP A 33 0.24 9.20 7.16
CA TRP A 33 0.47 9.11 8.61
C TRP A 33 0.28 7.69 9.14
N ARG A 34 -0.77 7.00 8.69
CA ARG A 34 -1.02 5.61 9.06
C ARG A 34 0.03 4.68 8.46
N ALA A 35 0.41 4.93 7.20
CA ALA A 35 1.49 4.19 6.55
C ALA A 35 2.83 4.37 7.27
N ALA A 36 3.18 5.61 7.65
CA ALA A 36 4.38 5.87 8.45
C ALA A 36 4.33 5.18 9.82
N ALA A 37 3.16 5.17 10.47
CA ALA A 37 2.97 4.53 11.76
C ALA A 37 3.16 3.00 11.70
N ILE A 38 2.65 2.33 10.66
CA ILE A 38 2.86 0.89 10.47
C ILE A 38 4.35 0.58 10.33
N VAL A 39 5.08 1.36 9.52
CA VAL A 39 6.54 1.18 9.36
C VAL A 39 7.28 1.48 10.66
N LEU A 40 6.87 2.51 11.41
CA LEU A 40 7.51 2.89 12.67
C LEU A 40 7.22 1.92 13.82
N ASN A 41 6.16 1.13 13.77
CA ASN A 41 5.96 0.03 14.72
C ASN A 41 7.06 -1.03 14.60
N ASP A 42 7.61 -1.21 13.41
CA ASP A 42 8.74 -2.11 13.15
C ASP A 42 10.07 -1.38 13.38
N LEU A 43 10.39 -0.39 12.55
CA LEU A 43 11.64 0.35 12.59
C LEU A 43 11.90 1.04 13.95
N GLY A 44 10.86 1.59 14.60
CA GLY A 44 10.96 2.26 15.88
C GLY A 44 11.31 1.32 17.04
N SER A 45 11.09 0.01 16.89
CA SER A 45 11.49 -0.99 17.86
C SER A 45 13.00 -1.03 18.06
N SER A 46 13.77 -0.76 17.01
CA SER A 46 15.24 -0.76 17.00
C SER A 46 15.84 0.25 17.99
N ALA A 47 15.14 1.36 18.33
CA ALA A 47 15.58 2.34 19.29
C ALA A 47 15.79 1.75 20.69
N PHE A 48 15.07 0.68 21.03
CA PHE A 48 15.13 0.06 22.34
C PHE A 48 16.31 -0.91 22.52
N TYR A 49 16.88 -1.47 21.44
CA TYR A 49 17.96 -2.46 21.54
C TYR A 49 19.21 -2.11 20.73
N ALA A 50 19.12 -1.38 19.62
CA ALA A 50 20.26 -1.19 18.73
C ALA A 50 21.39 -0.39 19.37
N GLY A 51 21.08 0.60 20.22
CA GLY A 51 22.08 1.41 20.92
C GLY A 51 22.96 0.59 21.87
N GLY A 52 22.34 -0.24 22.70
CA GLY A 52 23.05 -1.11 23.65
C GLY A 52 23.90 -2.19 22.95
N ILE A 53 23.32 -2.85 21.93
CA ILE A 53 24.04 -3.85 21.11
C ILE A 53 25.27 -3.22 20.41
N ALA A 54 25.10 -2.04 19.83
CA ALA A 54 26.21 -1.34 19.18
C ALA A 54 27.29 -0.92 20.19
N GLU A 55 26.93 -0.40 21.36
CA GLU A 55 27.88 -0.02 22.40
C GLU A 55 28.67 -1.21 22.94
N GLU A 56 28.02 -2.37 23.15
CA GLU A 56 28.70 -3.62 23.54
C GLU A 56 29.71 -4.06 22.49
N ALA A 57 29.37 -3.90 21.21
CA ALA A 57 30.22 -4.35 20.11
C ALA A 57 31.44 -3.44 19.87
N ILE A 58 31.25 -2.11 19.90
CA ILE A 58 32.25 -1.14 19.43
C ILE A 58 32.64 -0.08 20.45
N GLY A 59 32.06 -0.14 21.66
CA GLY A 59 32.34 0.78 22.77
C GLY A 59 31.64 2.13 22.65
N LYS A 60 32.08 3.10 23.46
CA LYS A 60 31.45 4.42 23.63
C LYS A 60 31.30 5.26 22.37
N ALA A 61 31.99 4.94 21.26
CA ALA A 61 31.84 5.64 19.98
C ALA A 61 30.56 5.24 19.24
N ALA A 62 29.82 4.22 19.69
CA ALA A 62 28.62 3.67 19.07
C ALA A 62 27.56 4.71 18.69
N PRO A 63 27.22 5.76 19.49
CA PRO A 63 26.19 6.74 19.13
C PRO A 63 26.47 7.44 17.79
N TRP A 64 27.72 7.72 17.48
CA TRP A 64 28.08 8.35 16.19
C TRP A 64 27.80 7.44 15.00
N PHE A 65 28.04 6.15 15.17
CA PHE A 65 27.74 5.16 14.13
C PHE A 65 26.24 4.93 13.98
N ILE A 66 25.48 4.92 15.09
CA ILE A 66 24.01 4.89 15.05
C ILE A 66 23.47 6.12 14.30
N ILE A 67 23.95 7.33 14.61
CA ILE A 67 23.60 8.56 13.89
C ILE A 67 23.97 8.44 12.40
N GLY A 68 25.18 7.97 12.09
CA GLY A 68 25.63 7.75 10.73
C GLY A 68 24.76 6.75 9.97
N VAL A 69 24.35 5.65 10.59
CA VAL A 69 23.42 4.66 10.03
C VAL A 69 22.04 5.27 9.83
N MET A 70 21.54 6.06 10.77
CA MET A 70 20.24 6.74 10.62
C MET A 70 20.26 7.77 9.49
N LEU A 71 21.37 8.48 9.28
CA LEU A 71 21.54 9.35 8.12
C LEU A 71 21.62 8.54 6.82
N PHE A 72 22.36 7.42 6.82
CA PHE A 72 22.45 6.53 5.66
C PHE A 72 21.12 5.86 5.33
N SER A 73 20.27 5.61 6.32
CA SER A 73 18.93 5.07 6.12
C SER A 73 18.06 5.93 5.18
N PHE A 74 18.28 7.25 5.13
CA PHE A 74 17.64 8.10 4.12
C PHE A 74 17.98 7.68 2.70
N ALA A 75 19.24 7.32 2.45
CA ALA A 75 19.69 6.88 1.13
C ALA A 75 19.12 5.49 0.80
N VAL A 76 19.09 4.57 1.77
CA VAL A 76 18.49 3.25 1.59
C VAL A 76 16.98 3.36 1.34
N ARG A 77 16.29 4.20 2.10
CA ARG A 77 14.85 4.48 1.92
C ARG A 77 14.55 5.08 0.56
N ALA A 78 15.45 5.92 0.04
CA ALA A 78 15.35 6.44 -1.31
C ALA A 78 15.34 5.30 -2.35
N VAL A 79 16.13 4.23 -2.16
CA VAL A 79 16.10 3.04 -3.03
C VAL A 79 14.75 2.34 -2.96
N TYR A 80 14.16 2.22 -1.76
CA TYR A 80 12.81 1.65 -1.60
C TYR A 80 11.74 2.51 -2.27
N VAL A 81 11.79 3.84 -2.15
CA VAL A 81 10.84 4.73 -2.84
C VAL A 81 10.95 4.57 -4.36
N GLU A 82 12.15 4.42 -4.91
CA GLU A 82 12.32 4.16 -6.34
C GLU A 82 11.73 2.80 -6.73
N SER A 83 12.02 1.74 -5.99
CA SER A 83 11.46 0.41 -6.25
C SER A 83 9.93 0.39 -6.17
N CYS A 84 9.35 1.06 -5.19
CA CYS A 84 7.90 1.22 -5.03
C CYS A 84 7.25 2.02 -6.16
N SER A 85 7.97 2.98 -6.75
CA SER A 85 7.49 3.73 -7.92
C SER A 85 7.37 2.87 -9.18
N MET A 86 8.13 1.77 -9.25
CA MET A 86 8.11 0.81 -10.36
C MET A 86 7.18 -0.38 -10.09
N PHE A 87 7.17 -0.89 -8.86
CA PHE A 87 6.47 -2.10 -8.48
C PHE A 87 5.52 -1.84 -7.30
N VAL A 88 4.23 -1.93 -7.56
CA VAL A 88 3.22 -1.74 -6.51
C VAL A 88 3.11 -2.97 -5.60
N ARG A 89 3.28 -4.16 -6.17
CA ARG A 89 3.19 -5.45 -5.48
C ARG A 89 4.51 -6.21 -5.50
N GLY A 90 4.77 -6.96 -4.45
CA GLY A 90 5.80 -7.99 -4.42
C GLY A 90 7.11 -7.60 -3.73
N GLY A 91 7.21 -6.36 -3.21
CA GLY A 91 8.37 -5.96 -2.41
C GLY A 91 9.72 -6.31 -3.02
N VAL A 92 10.72 -6.56 -2.17
CA VAL A 92 12.10 -6.90 -2.58
C VAL A 92 12.16 -8.14 -3.48
N TYR A 93 11.38 -9.17 -3.18
CA TYR A 93 11.36 -10.41 -3.97
C TYR A 93 11.05 -10.16 -5.45
N LYS A 94 10.01 -9.38 -5.75
CA LYS A 94 9.62 -9.08 -7.14
C LYS A 94 10.67 -8.26 -7.86
N VAL A 95 11.24 -7.27 -7.18
CA VAL A 95 12.31 -6.41 -7.72
C VAL A 95 13.53 -7.24 -8.10
N VAL A 96 14.00 -8.11 -7.20
CA VAL A 96 15.15 -8.99 -7.44
C VAL A 96 14.85 -10.00 -8.55
N LYS A 97 13.64 -10.56 -8.61
CA LYS A 97 13.24 -11.52 -9.65
C LYS A 97 13.29 -10.89 -11.05
N GLU A 98 12.76 -9.69 -11.22
CA GLU A 98 12.77 -8.97 -12.50
C GLU A 98 14.18 -8.51 -12.92
N ALA A 99 14.99 -8.12 -11.94
CA ALA A 99 16.34 -7.64 -12.20
C ALA A 99 17.33 -8.77 -12.48
N LEU A 100 17.40 -9.73 -11.57
CA LEU A 100 18.47 -10.72 -11.45
C LEU A 100 18.05 -12.17 -11.74
N GLY A 101 16.73 -12.40 -11.92
CA GLY A 101 16.19 -13.71 -12.23
C GLY A 101 15.81 -14.57 -10.99
N GLY A 102 15.21 -15.74 -11.25
CA GLY A 102 14.57 -16.55 -10.21
C GLY A 102 15.53 -17.13 -9.16
N THR A 103 16.77 -17.47 -9.53
CA THR A 103 17.75 -18.05 -8.60
C THR A 103 18.16 -17.05 -7.51
N LEU A 104 18.57 -15.83 -7.91
CA LEU A 104 18.96 -14.80 -6.95
C LEU A 104 17.76 -14.27 -6.16
N ALA A 105 16.56 -14.28 -6.76
CA ALA A 105 15.34 -13.95 -6.04
C ALA A 105 15.05 -14.96 -4.90
N LYS A 106 15.27 -16.26 -5.10
CA LYS A 106 15.13 -17.28 -4.05
C LYS A 106 16.13 -17.08 -2.91
N ILE A 107 17.37 -16.74 -3.21
CA ILE A 107 18.39 -16.43 -2.19
C ILE A 107 17.96 -15.15 -1.43
N SER A 108 17.60 -14.08 -2.15
CA SER A 108 17.19 -12.83 -1.54
C SER A 108 15.98 -12.97 -0.63
N VAL A 109 14.99 -13.75 -1.05
CA VAL A 109 13.80 -13.99 -0.22
C VAL A 109 14.10 -14.88 0.99
N SER A 110 15.07 -15.82 0.88
CA SER A 110 15.51 -16.61 2.03
C SER A 110 16.14 -15.72 3.11
N MET A 111 16.93 -14.72 2.71
CA MET A 111 17.49 -13.72 3.62
C MET A 111 16.41 -12.84 4.26
N LEU A 112 15.43 -12.43 3.48
CA LEU A 112 14.31 -11.61 3.98
C LEU A 112 13.42 -12.39 4.96
N ILE A 113 13.19 -13.68 4.73
CA ILE A 113 12.47 -14.55 5.67
C ILE A 113 13.27 -14.75 6.96
N PHE A 114 14.59 -14.90 6.86
CA PHE A 114 15.47 -14.97 8.02
C PHE A 114 15.39 -13.71 8.87
N ASP A 115 15.36 -12.55 8.23
CA ASP A 115 15.13 -11.25 8.85
C ASP A 115 13.82 -11.27 9.67
N TYR A 116 12.66 -11.59 9.07
CA TYR A 116 11.38 -11.62 9.78
C TYR A 116 11.32 -12.68 10.90
N ILE A 117 11.96 -13.81 10.72
CA ILE A 117 12.02 -14.84 11.78
C ILE A 117 12.81 -14.34 12.99
N LEU A 118 13.78 -13.46 12.82
CA LEU A 118 14.56 -12.90 13.92
C LEU A 118 13.98 -11.61 14.50
N THR A 119 13.23 -10.84 13.72
CA THR A 119 12.55 -9.60 14.17
C THR A 119 11.61 -9.87 15.37
N GLY A 120 10.80 -10.93 15.29
CA GLY A 120 9.90 -11.32 16.39
C GLY A 120 10.63 -11.62 17.69
N PRO A 121 11.59 -12.58 17.70
CA PRO A 121 12.40 -12.92 18.86
C PRO A 121 13.15 -11.74 19.48
N ILE A 122 13.89 -10.95 18.71
CA ILE A 122 14.66 -9.84 19.27
C ILE A 122 13.74 -8.79 19.91
N SER A 123 12.63 -8.49 19.25
CA SER A 123 11.65 -7.51 19.79
C SER A 123 10.93 -8.05 21.02
N GLY A 124 10.48 -9.31 20.99
CA GLY A 124 9.81 -9.92 22.14
C GLY A 124 10.72 -10.07 23.36
N VAL A 125 11.99 -10.52 23.16
CA VAL A 125 12.97 -10.64 24.23
C VAL A 125 13.33 -9.24 24.79
N SER A 126 13.56 -8.25 23.93
CA SER A 126 13.83 -6.88 24.39
C SER A 126 12.66 -6.32 25.17
N ALA A 127 11.40 -6.52 24.78
CA ALA A 127 10.24 -6.11 25.55
C ALA A 127 10.24 -6.74 26.95
N GLY A 128 10.55 -8.02 27.04
CA GLY A 128 10.66 -8.72 28.32
C GLY A 128 11.80 -8.21 29.19
N GLN A 129 12.97 -7.85 28.62
CA GLN A 129 14.08 -7.23 29.34
C GLN A 129 13.67 -5.87 29.95
N TYR A 130 12.99 -5.00 29.16
CA TYR A 130 12.51 -3.73 29.68
C TYR A 130 11.49 -3.89 30.80
N ILE A 131 10.57 -4.85 30.70
CA ILE A 131 9.61 -5.13 31.75
C ILE A 131 10.32 -5.67 33.00
N ALA A 132 11.22 -6.64 32.87
CA ALA A 132 11.97 -7.19 33.98
C ALA A 132 12.82 -6.10 34.65
N GLY A 133 13.52 -5.26 33.88
CA GLY A 133 14.31 -4.15 34.39
C GLY A 133 13.46 -3.09 35.13
N LEU A 134 12.23 -2.80 34.65
CA LEU A 134 11.30 -1.91 35.37
C LEU A 134 10.90 -2.50 36.74
N PHE A 135 10.52 -3.79 36.76
CA PHE A 135 10.18 -4.45 38.03
C PHE A 135 11.37 -4.49 38.98
N ASN A 136 12.58 -4.79 38.52
CA ASN A 136 13.77 -4.74 39.32
C ASN A 136 14.05 -3.33 39.87
N SER A 137 13.88 -2.30 39.03
CA SER A 137 14.03 -0.90 39.45
C SER A 137 13.01 -0.53 40.54
N PHE A 138 11.77 -1.01 40.42
CA PHE A 138 10.73 -0.83 41.42
C PHE A 138 11.06 -1.57 42.73
N LEU A 139 11.50 -2.84 42.62
CA LEU A 139 11.86 -3.65 43.78
C LEU A 139 13.02 -3.03 44.57
N VAL A 140 14.06 -2.56 43.85
CA VAL A 140 15.20 -1.85 44.50
C VAL A 140 14.75 -0.56 45.16
N ALA A 141 13.85 0.21 44.54
CA ALA A 141 13.30 1.42 45.17
C ALA A 141 12.44 1.09 46.40
N ALA A 142 11.61 0.04 46.33
CA ALA A 142 10.77 -0.41 47.43
C ALA A 142 11.61 -0.90 48.65
N ASP A 143 12.69 -1.64 48.37
CA ASP A 143 13.62 -2.10 49.39
C ASP A 143 14.33 -0.93 50.08
N LYS A 144 14.83 0.01 49.27
CA LYS A 144 15.48 1.24 49.79
C LYS A 144 14.57 2.11 50.67
N HIS A 145 13.25 2.11 50.41
CA HIS A 145 12.26 2.85 51.19
C HIS A 145 11.64 2.03 52.31
N GLY A 146 12.11 0.80 52.55
CA GLY A 146 11.61 -0.08 53.61
C GLY A 146 10.20 -0.61 53.39
N TRP A 147 9.72 -0.64 52.13
CA TRP A 147 8.41 -1.17 51.77
C TRP A 147 8.43 -2.71 51.68
N VAL A 148 9.62 -3.32 51.54
CA VAL A 148 9.78 -4.77 51.56
C VAL A 148 9.84 -5.25 53.01
N PRO A 149 8.97 -6.20 53.45
CA PRO A 149 8.99 -6.71 54.82
C PRO A 149 10.34 -7.39 55.14
N ARG A 150 10.92 -7.10 56.31
CA ARG A 150 12.20 -7.70 56.74
C ARG A 150 12.22 -9.21 56.70
N ALA A 151 11.10 -9.86 57.06
CA ALA A 151 10.96 -11.30 57.01
C ALA A 151 11.09 -11.87 55.57
N PHE A 152 10.69 -11.09 54.56
CA PHE A 152 10.86 -11.48 53.14
C PHE A 152 12.32 -11.33 52.70
N HIS A 153 12.98 -10.28 53.17
CA HIS A 153 14.39 -10.03 52.86
C HIS A 153 15.31 -11.10 53.51
N GLU A 154 14.99 -11.51 54.75
CA GLU A 154 15.71 -12.58 55.46
C GLU A 154 15.50 -13.96 54.83
N ALA A 155 14.32 -14.22 54.26
CA ALA A 155 13.99 -15.53 53.68
C ALA A 155 14.45 -15.70 52.23
N PHE A 156 14.40 -14.63 51.41
CA PHE A 156 14.60 -14.71 49.95
C PHE A 156 15.69 -13.76 49.42
N GLY A 157 16.34 -12.96 50.30
CA GLY A 157 17.29 -11.92 49.92
C GLY A 157 16.61 -10.71 49.26
N THR A 158 17.37 -9.86 48.58
CA THR A 158 16.82 -8.80 47.79
C THR A 158 16.00 -9.37 46.61
N PRO A 159 14.67 -9.09 46.52
CA PRO A 159 13.86 -9.62 45.46
C PRO A 159 14.38 -9.10 44.11
N HIS A 160 14.77 -10.02 43.25
CA HIS A 160 15.29 -9.71 41.93
C HIS A 160 14.76 -10.71 40.92
N LEU A 161 14.17 -10.21 39.84
CA LEU A 161 13.75 -11.04 38.71
C LEU A 161 14.98 -11.41 37.84
N ASN A 162 15.06 -12.67 37.42
CA ASN A 162 16.03 -13.07 36.42
C ASN A 162 15.59 -12.50 35.06
N GLU A 163 16.26 -11.43 34.62
CA GLU A 163 15.87 -10.71 33.40
C GLU A 163 15.85 -11.59 32.15
N PRO A 164 16.89 -12.39 31.84
CA PRO A 164 16.86 -13.26 30.67
C PRO A 164 15.73 -14.30 30.70
N ALA A 165 15.50 -14.95 31.84
CA ALA A 165 14.43 -15.94 31.96
C ALA A 165 13.03 -15.29 31.82
N THR A 166 12.83 -14.14 32.47
CA THR A 166 11.58 -13.35 32.36
C THR A 166 11.36 -12.90 30.93
N ALA A 167 12.41 -12.45 30.24
CA ALA A 167 12.35 -12.03 28.85
C ALA A 167 11.92 -13.15 27.90
N VAL A 168 12.45 -14.37 28.08
CA VAL A 168 12.05 -15.54 27.29
C VAL A 168 10.57 -15.86 27.49
N VAL A 169 10.11 -15.93 28.75
CA VAL A 169 8.70 -16.22 29.06
C VAL A 169 7.78 -15.17 28.44
N PHE A 170 8.15 -13.92 28.59
CA PHE A 170 7.37 -12.81 28.03
C PHE A 170 7.33 -12.82 26.50
N ALA A 171 8.47 -13.03 25.85
CA ALA A 171 8.57 -13.15 24.40
C ALA A 171 7.70 -14.29 23.84
N VAL A 172 7.69 -15.44 24.50
CA VAL A 172 6.84 -16.59 24.15
C VAL A 172 5.36 -16.19 24.25
N LEU A 173 4.95 -15.57 25.36
CA LEU A 173 3.55 -15.17 25.57
C LEU A 173 3.08 -14.16 24.48
N VAL A 174 3.88 -13.15 24.20
CA VAL A 174 3.55 -12.14 23.15
C VAL A 174 3.49 -12.78 21.76
N THR A 175 4.44 -13.66 21.44
CA THR A 175 4.46 -14.35 20.15
C THR A 175 3.25 -15.29 19.99
N VAL A 176 2.86 -16.02 21.03
CA VAL A 176 1.67 -16.90 21.03
C VAL A 176 0.38 -16.06 20.94
N PHE A 177 0.33 -14.92 21.62
CA PHE A 177 -0.81 -13.99 21.50
C PHE A 177 -1.00 -13.52 20.06
N TYR A 178 0.05 -13.00 19.41
CA TYR A 178 -0.06 -12.56 18.01
C TYR A 178 -0.22 -13.72 17.02
N TRP A 179 0.33 -14.89 17.29
CA TRP A 179 0.00 -16.08 16.52
C TRP A 179 -1.52 -16.33 16.50
N TRP A 180 -2.17 -16.26 17.67
CA TRP A 180 -3.60 -16.46 17.80
C TRP A 180 -4.43 -15.37 17.10
N GLU A 181 -4.03 -14.09 17.18
CA GLU A 181 -4.69 -13.00 16.45
C GLU A 181 -4.56 -13.20 14.92
N ASN A 182 -3.37 -13.48 14.43
CA ASN A 182 -3.11 -13.66 13.01
C ASN A 182 -3.81 -14.91 12.43
N ILE A 183 -3.93 -16.00 13.18
CA ILE A 183 -4.70 -17.18 12.77
C ILE A 183 -6.18 -16.84 12.60
N LYS A 184 -6.73 -15.97 13.45
CA LYS A 184 -8.12 -15.52 13.35
C LYS A 184 -8.35 -14.50 12.24
N GLY A 185 -7.31 -13.98 11.65
CA GLY A 185 -7.41 -12.92 10.64
C GLY A 185 -7.83 -11.57 11.22
N ILE A 186 -7.52 -11.33 12.50
CA ILE A 186 -7.73 -10.02 13.12
C ILE A 186 -6.67 -9.08 12.52
N GLU A 187 -7.12 -8.22 11.64
CA GLU A 187 -6.23 -7.25 10.99
C GLU A 187 -5.73 -6.22 12.01
N GLU A 188 -4.42 -5.95 11.96
CA GLU A 188 -3.87 -4.83 12.71
C GLU A 188 -4.47 -3.54 12.14
N SER A 189 -5.26 -2.86 12.96
CA SER A 189 -5.84 -1.59 12.56
C SER A 189 -4.72 -0.57 12.41
N SER A 190 -4.56 -0.01 11.20
CA SER A 190 -3.66 1.11 10.93
C SER A 190 -3.88 2.29 11.87
N GLU A 191 -5.06 2.38 12.47
CA GLU A 191 -5.41 3.35 13.51
C GLU A 191 -4.75 3.03 14.84
N LYS A 192 -4.66 1.74 15.23
CA LYS A 192 -3.93 1.32 16.44
C LYS A 192 -2.45 1.67 16.30
N ALA A 193 -1.84 1.36 15.14
CA ALA A 193 -0.46 1.73 14.83
C ALA A 193 -0.24 3.24 14.95
N LEU A 194 -1.16 4.05 14.42
CA LEU A 194 -1.08 5.51 14.52
C LEU A 194 -1.16 6.00 15.98
N ARG A 195 -2.04 5.42 16.79
CA ARG A 195 -2.15 5.77 18.23
C ARG A 195 -0.86 5.41 18.99
N VAL A 196 -0.28 4.24 18.73
CA VAL A 196 1.01 3.84 19.32
C VAL A 196 2.10 4.83 18.94
N MET A 197 2.20 5.20 17.66
CA MET A 197 3.15 6.22 17.19
C MET A 197 2.95 7.57 17.89
N GLN A 198 1.70 8.02 18.07
CA GLN A 198 1.39 9.29 18.74
C GLN A 198 1.82 9.27 20.21
N ILE A 199 1.47 8.21 20.94
CA ILE A 199 1.87 8.03 22.34
C ILE A 199 3.40 7.99 22.47
N THR A 200 4.07 7.24 21.61
CA THR A 200 5.53 7.16 21.56
C THR A 200 6.17 8.50 21.21
N THR A 201 5.57 9.27 20.29
CA THR A 201 6.07 10.62 19.97
C THR A 201 6.03 11.52 21.19
N VAL A 202 4.95 11.50 21.99
CA VAL A 202 4.87 12.25 23.25
C VAL A 202 5.98 11.80 24.21
N MET A 203 6.17 10.50 24.35
CA MET A 203 7.23 9.93 25.20
C MET A 203 8.62 10.42 24.76
N VAL A 204 8.92 10.34 23.44
CA VAL A 204 10.22 10.76 22.88
C VAL A 204 10.45 12.26 23.09
N VAL A 205 9.44 13.11 22.86
CA VAL A 205 9.54 14.55 23.09
C VAL A 205 9.82 14.84 24.58
N LEU A 206 9.10 14.21 25.49
CA LEU A 206 9.33 14.36 26.92
C LEU A 206 10.74 13.88 27.33
N LEU A 207 11.18 12.74 26.79
CA LEU A 207 12.50 12.18 27.03
C LEU A 207 13.60 13.15 26.56
N LEU A 208 13.47 13.73 25.38
CA LEU A 208 14.42 14.70 24.83
C LEU A 208 14.46 15.99 25.67
N LEU A 209 13.30 16.57 25.95
CA LEU A 209 13.22 17.81 26.72
C LEU A 209 13.82 17.63 28.13
N TRP A 210 13.49 16.51 28.77
CA TRP A 210 14.02 16.22 30.09
C TRP A 210 15.51 15.86 30.05
N SER A 211 16.00 15.20 29.05
CA SER A 211 17.43 14.94 28.83
C SER A 211 18.20 16.24 28.61
N VAL A 212 17.71 17.17 27.80
CA VAL A 212 18.31 18.50 27.61
C VAL A 212 18.34 19.27 28.95
N PHE A 213 17.21 19.28 29.67
CA PHE A 213 17.15 19.89 31.01
C PHE A 213 18.16 19.27 31.97
N THR A 214 18.34 17.95 31.96
CA THR A 214 19.33 17.24 32.79
C THR A 214 20.75 17.67 32.39
N LEU A 215 21.08 17.74 31.13
CA LEU A 215 22.40 18.19 30.64
C LEU A 215 22.70 19.63 31.06
N LEU A 216 21.70 20.52 31.10
CA LEU A 216 21.87 21.91 31.55
C LEU A 216 22.09 22.01 33.06
N GLN A 217 21.64 21.03 33.82
CA GLN A 217 21.87 20.98 35.28
C GLN A 217 23.15 20.25 35.70
N MET A 218 23.78 19.52 34.77
CA MET A 218 25.04 18.83 35.04
C MET A 218 26.17 19.85 35.28
N PRO A 219 27.05 19.62 36.26
CA PRO A 219 28.20 20.51 36.52
C PRO A 219 29.07 20.64 35.29
N ALA A 220 29.65 21.82 35.12
CA ALA A 220 30.58 22.02 33.97
C ALA A 220 31.75 21.02 34.05
N GLY A 221 31.96 20.26 32.97
CA GLY A 221 32.98 19.20 32.88
C GLY A 221 32.51 17.78 33.22
N SER A 222 31.26 17.59 33.69
CA SER A 222 30.70 16.25 33.94
C SER A 222 29.97 15.68 32.71
N VAL A 223 29.71 16.51 31.71
CA VAL A 223 29.12 16.06 30.44
C VAL A 223 30.23 15.51 29.56
N HIS A 224 30.22 14.20 29.37
CA HIS A 224 31.20 13.54 28.52
C HIS A 224 30.59 13.20 27.14
N LEU A 225 30.98 13.97 26.14
CA LEU A 225 30.64 13.61 24.75
C LEU A 225 31.30 12.26 24.41
N PRO A 226 30.57 11.37 23.70
CA PRO A 226 31.17 10.15 23.19
C PRO A 226 32.41 10.46 22.36
N PRO A 227 33.46 9.64 22.42
CA PRO A 227 34.66 9.84 21.64
C PRO A 227 34.33 9.84 20.14
N LEU A 228 34.99 10.70 19.37
CA LEU A 228 34.76 10.78 17.93
C LEU A 228 34.98 9.41 17.24
N PRO A 229 34.30 9.13 16.12
CA PRO A 229 34.35 7.83 15.43
C PRO A 229 35.69 7.65 14.66
N ARG A 230 36.78 7.67 15.40
CA ARG A 230 38.13 7.42 14.86
C ARG A 230 38.58 6.01 15.21
N PRO A 231 39.39 5.34 14.35
CA PRO A 231 39.89 3.98 14.61
C PRO A 231 40.48 3.79 16.03
N GLU A 232 41.16 4.81 16.54
CA GLU A 232 41.83 4.82 17.86
C GLU A 232 40.84 4.76 19.04
N ASN A 233 39.61 5.21 18.82
CA ASN A 233 38.54 5.28 19.83
C ASN A 233 37.60 4.08 19.79
N LEU A 234 37.77 3.16 18.86
CA LEU A 234 36.96 1.95 18.73
C LEU A 234 37.51 0.86 19.68
N ARG A 235 36.63 0.31 20.47
CA ARG A 235 36.93 -0.78 21.39
C ARG A 235 36.02 -1.95 21.05
N PHE A 236 36.50 -2.81 20.19
CA PHE A 236 35.74 -3.99 19.79
C PHE A 236 35.74 -5.04 20.90
N SER A 237 34.56 -5.58 21.21
CA SER A 237 34.46 -6.80 22.02
C SER A 237 35.01 -7.98 21.21
N GLU A 238 35.41 -9.05 21.92
CA GLU A 238 35.95 -10.23 21.22
C GLU A 238 34.98 -10.84 20.21
N ASN A 239 33.69 -10.79 20.52
CA ASN A 239 32.64 -11.29 19.63
C ASN A 239 32.45 -10.39 18.39
N ALA A 240 32.67 -9.08 18.52
CA ALA A 240 32.49 -8.12 17.44
C ALA A 240 33.50 -8.27 16.29
N LEU A 241 34.62 -8.94 16.52
CA LEU A 241 35.62 -9.22 15.49
C LEU A 241 35.41 -10.56 14.78
N GLY A 242 34.58 -11.44 15.34
CA GLY A 242 34.22 -12.72 14.74
C GLY A 242 35.41 -13.58 14.35
N PHE A 243 35.61 -13.80 13.04
CA PHE A 243 36.76 -14.55 12.52
C PHE A 243 38.09 -13.79 12.57
N LEU A 244 38.03 -12.45 12.85
CA LEU A 244 39.20 -11.58 12.97
C LEU A 244 39.67 -11.42 14.43
N LYS A 245 39.26 -12.28 15.34
CA LYS A 245 39.70 -12.31 16.74
C LYS A 245 41.22 -12.28 16.85
N GLY A 246 41.74 -11.42 17.74
CA GLY A 246 43.17 -11.29 17.98
C GLY A 246 43.87 -10.22 17.12
N MET A 247 43.19 -9.61 16.18
CA MET A 247 43.76 -8.44 15.45
C MET A 247 43.65 -7.17 16.31
N ASP A 248 44.75 -6.39 16.36
CA ASP A 248 44.76 -5.10 17.01
C ASP A 248 43.78 -4.15 16.26
N PRO A 249 42.80 -3.54 16.95
CA PRO A 249 41.91 -2.56 16.34
C PRO A 249 42.62 -1.41 15.60
N ARG A 250 43.81 -1.03 16.06
CA ARG A 250 44.61 0.03 15.42
C ARG A 250 45.13 -0.39 14.03
N VAL A 251 45.36 -1.68 13.81
CA VAL A 251 45.80 -2.20 12.49
C VAL A 251 44.65 -2.22 11.50
N LEU A 252 43.41 -2.31 11.99
CA LEU A 252 42.22 -2.36 11.14
C LEU A 252 41.94 -1.02 10.42
N GLY A 253 42.41 0.14 10.93
CA GLY A 253 42.30 1.45 10.27
C GLY A 253 40.89 1.76 9.79
N LEU A 254 40.72 2.09 8.50
CA LEU A 254 39.41 2.37 7.88
C LEU A 254 38.49 1.15 7.90
N PHE A 255 39.01 -0.07 7.87
CA PHE A 255 38.24 -1.29 7.95
C PHE A 255 37.53 -1.41 9.31
N GLY A 256 38.18 -0.94 10.41
CA GLY A 256 37.54 -0.85 11.72
C GLY A 256 36.29 0.07 11.73
N VAL A 257 36.31 1.15 10.94
CA VAL A 257 35.15 2.03 10.79
C VAL A 257 33.99 1.29 10.08
N LEU A 258 34.30 0.47 9.04
CA LEU A 258 33.29 -0.37 8.38
C LEU A 258 32.72 -1.44 9.31
N ILE A 259 33.57 -2.05 10.13
CA ILE A 259 33.12 -3.02 11.16
C ILE A 259 32.15 -2.34 12.14
N ALA A 260 32.53 -1.16 12.65
CA ALA A 260 31.70 -0.42 13.58
C ALA A 260 30.35 0.01 12.95
N PHE A 261 30.39 0.47 11.69
CA PHE A 261 29.17 0.76 10.93
C PHE A 261 28.31 -0.50 10.75
N GLY A 262 28.93 -1.65 10.45
CA GLY A 262 28.25 -2.93 10.32
C GLY A 262 27.58 -3.44 11.60
N HIS A 263 28.15 -3.17 12.79
CA HIS A 263 27.50 -3.48 14.06
C HIS A 263 26.33 -2.54 14.38
N SER A 264 26.37 -1.32 13.85
CA SER A 264 25.32 -0.33 14.04
C SER A 264 24.17 -0.45 13.02
N ILE A 265 24.33 -1.22 11.93
CA ILE A 265 23.37 -1.35 10.83
C ILE A 265 21.99 -1.83 11.29
N LEU A 266 21.94 -2.54 12.41
CA LEU A 266 20.71 -3.03 13.04
C LEU A 266 19.73 -1.90 13.36
N ALA A 267 20.22 -0.69 13.58
CA ALA A 267 19.39 0.47 13.87
C ALA A 267 18.41 0.83 12.76
N MET A 268 18.67 0.43 11.51
CA MET A 268 17.79 0.68 10.37
C MET A 268 16.96 -0.55 9.91
N SER A 269 16.84 -1.57 10.76
CA SER A 269 15.97 -2.70 10.48
C SER A 269 14.50 -2.27 10.41
N GLY A 270 13.71 -2.87 9.51
CA GLY A 270 12.31 -2.50 9.27
C GLY A 270 12.11 -1.50 8.12
N GLU A 271 13.18 -1.05 7.44
CA GLU A 271 13.06 -0.19 6.25
C GLU A 271 12.30 -0.87 5.09
N GLU A 272 12.40 -2.20 4.98
CA GLU A 272 11.72 -3.01 3.97
C GLU A 272 10.20 -3.00 4.13
N THR A 273 9.68 -2.75 5.35
CA THR A 273 8.26 -2.63 5.65
C THR A 273 7.60 -1.51 4.83
N LEU A 274 8.37 -0.46 4.45
CA LEU A 274 7.89 0.58 3.55
C LEU A 274 7.46 0.03 2.18
N ALA A 275 8.17 -0.96 1.65
CA ALA A 275 7.83 -1.59 0.39
C ALA A 275 6.58 -2.48 0.50
N GLN A 276 6.29 -3.03 1.67
CA GLN A 276 5.09 -3.82 1.91
C GLN A 276 3.87 -2.92 2.03
N VAL A 277 3.95 -1.86 2.83
CA VAL A 277 2.87 -0.89 3.04
C VAL A 277 2.57 -0.07 1.78
N ASN A 278 3.52 0.03 0.83
CA ASN A 278 3.32 0.78 -0.42
C ASN A 278 2.03 0.39 -1.16
N ARG A 279 1.63 -0.87 -1.12
CA ARG A 279 0.38 -1.34 -1.73
C ARG A 279 -0.84 -0.59 -1.19
N GLU A 280 -0.87 -0.30 0.08
CA GLU A 280 -2.00 0.23 0.84
C GLU A 280 -2.02 1.77 0.90
N ILE A 281 -1.04 2.45 0.32
CA ILE A 281 -0.97 3.91 0.37
C ILE A 281 -2.03 4.54 -0.55
N ALA A 282 -2.83 5.46 0.02
CA ALA A 282 -3.87 6.21 -0.67
C ALA A 282 -3.29 7.18 -1.73
N HIS A 283 -4.14 7.53 -2.68
CA HIS A 283 -3.83 8.55 -3.70
C HIS A 283 -3.56 9.95 -3.06
N PRO A 284 -2.63 10.76 -3.57
CA PRO A 284 -1.63 10.50 -4.63
C PRO A 284 -0.45 9.67 -4.12
N LYS A 285 -0.38 8.43 -4.53
CA LYS A 285 0.43 7.36 -3.95
C LYS A 285 1.91 7.71 -3.76
N LEU A 286 2.59 8.13 -4.83
CA LEU A 286 4.01 8.47 -4.78
C LEU A 286 4.30 9.67 -3.86
N LYS A 287 3.42 10.68 -3.86
CA LYS A 287 3.55 11.85 -2.98
C LYS A 287 3.38 11.45 -1.51
N ASN A 288 2.38 10.61 -1.22
CA ASN A 288 2.12 10.13 0.13
C ASN A 288 3.22 9.15 0.61
N LEU A 289 3.74 8.28 -0.28
CA LEU A 289 4.90 7.44 0.02
C LEU A 289 6.12 8.27 0.42
N LYS A 290 6.45 9.34 -0.34
CA LYS A 290 7.57 10.24 -0.01
C LYS A 290 7.35 10.96 1.32
N ARG A 291 6.12 11.41 1.61
CA ARG A 291 5.79 12.04 2.91
C ARG A 291 5.95 11.05 4.06
N ALA A 292 5.44 9.83 3.91
CA ALA A 292 5.64 8.77 4.90
C ALA A 292 7.12 8.50 5.11
N ALA A 293 7.91 8.38 4.05
CA ALA A 293 9.35 8.17 4.11
C ALA A 293 10.10 9.29 4.88
N ILE A 294 9.70 10.55 4.72
CA ILE A 294 10.28 11.69 5.47
C ILE A 294 9.90 11.62 6.96
N VAL A 295 8.62 11.35 7.27
CA VAL A 295 8.17 11.20 8.67
C VAL A 295 8.94 10.10 9.38
N ILE A 296 9.06 8.93 8.74
CA ILE A 296 9.83 7.79 9.26
C ILE A 296 11.29 8.19 9.50
N ALA A 297 11.88 8.89 8.55
CA ALA A 297 13.28 9.31 8.63
C ALA A 297 13.56 10.24 9.82
N ILE A 298 12.75 11.27 9.98
CA ILE A 298 12.91 12.23 11.08
C ILE A 298 12.68 11.53 12.42
N PHE A 299 11.61 10.74 12.52
CA PHE A 299 11.29 10.07 13.77
C PHE A 299 12.40 9.07 14.18
N SER A 300 12.85 8.21 13.28
CA SER A 300 13.89 7.22 13.57
C SER A 300 15.26 7.88 13.86
N PHE A 301 15.63 8.93 13.12
CA PHE A 301 16.83 9.70 13.41
C PHE A 301 16.83 10.29 14.84
N VAL A 302 15.71 10.88 15.22
CA VAL A 302 15.57 11.50 16.55
C VAL A 302 15.51 10.42 17.64
N PHE A 303 14.63 9.42 17.48
CA PHE A 303 14.41 8.43 18.52
C PHE A 303 15.59 7.46 18.65
N THR A 304 16.05 6.86 17.56
CA THR A 304 17.16 5.90 17.62
C THR A 304 18.50 6.61 17.72
N GLY A 305 18.74 7.66 16.91
CA GLY A 305 20.04 8.34 16.86
C GLY A 305 20.28 9.25 18.07
N ILE A 306 19.42 10.24 18.25
CA ILE A 306 19.63 11.27 19.29
C ILE A 306 19.42 10.72 20.70
N CYS A 307 18.41 9.87 20.95
CA CYS A 307 18.21 9.29 22.27
C CYS A 307 19.37 8.36 22.68
N THR A 308 19.97 7.60 21.73
CA THR A 308 21.17 6.80 22.02
C THR A 308 22.35 7.70 22.40
N LEU A 309 22.55 8.83 21.68
CA LEU A 309 23.58 9.81 22.03
C LEU A 309 23.38 10.37 23.44
N LEU A 310 22.17 10.81 23.77
CA LEU A 310 21.82 11.33 25.08
C LEU A 310 21.98 10.28 26.19
N ALA A 311 21.66 9.03 25.92
CA ALA A 311 21.84 7.94 26.86
C ALA A 311 23.33 7.75 27.22
N VAL A 312 24.22 7.75 26.24
CA VAL A 312 25.67 7.65 26.52
C VAL A 312 26.23 8.88 27.21
N MET A 313 25.67 10.07 26.97
CA MET A 313 26.11 11.32 27.62
C MET A 313 25.64 11.43 29.09
N ILE A 314 24.45 10.91 29.39
CA ILE A 314 23.79 11.12 30.70
C ILE A 314 23.99 9.94 31.64
N VAL A 315 23.93 8.70 31.14
CA VAL A 315 24.04 7.50 31.95
C VAL A 315 25.50 7.19 32.27
N PRO A 316 25.91 7.16 33.56
CA PRO A 316 27.30 6.83 33.90
C PRO A 316 27.70 5.43 33.47
N ASP A 317 28.95 5.28 32.98
CA ASP A 317 29.48 3.99 32.45
C ASP A 317 29.36 2.83 33.47
N VAL A 318 29.57 3.13 34.77
CA VAL A 318 29.52 2.15 35.86
C VAL A 318 28.14 1.45 35.99
N VAL A 319 27.09 2.07 35.46
CA VAL A 319 25.73 1.50 35.53
C VAL A 319 25.19 1.22 34.12
N ARG A 320 25.63 1.98 33.12
CA ARG A 320 25.11 1.83 31.71
C ARG A 320 25.41 0.46 31.15
N VAL A 321 26.68 0.06 31.16
CA VAL A 321 27.10 -1.21 30.56
C VAL A 321 26.63 -2.42 31.36
N PRO A 322 26.82 -2.49 32.72
CA PRO A 322 26.45 -3.69 33.46
C PRO A 322 24.95 -3.82 33.77
N ILE A 323 24.18 -2.71 33.82
CA ILE A 323 22.79 -2.73 34.26
C ILE A 323 21.83 -2.41 33.13
N TYR A 324 22.15 -1.40 32.27
CA TYR A 324 21.22 -0.87 31.28
C TYR A 324 21.58 -1.20 29.84
N ARG A 325 22.50 -2.15 29.61
CA ARG A 325 22.91 -2.59 28.27
C ARG A 325 21.72 -3.03 27.41
N ASP A 326 20.86 -3.87 27.96
CA ASP A 326 19.72 -4.46 27.26
C ASP A 326 18.43 -3.60 27.38
N ASN A 327 18.48 -2.52 28.17
CA ASN A 327 17.35 -1.61 28.41
C ASN A 327 17.80 -0.13 28.52
N LEU A 328 18.58 0.31 27.51
CA LEU A 328 19.25 1.61 27.48
C LEU A 328 18.33 2.81 27.66
N MET A 329 17.12 2.78 27.08
CA MET A 329 16.14 3.87 27.22
C MET A 329 15.59 3.98 28.65
N SER A 330 15.44 2.85 29.33
CA SER A 330 15.12 2.79 30.76
C SER A 330 16.25 3.41 31.58
N GLY A 331 17.52 3.07 31.23
CA GLY A 331 18.71 3.67 31.84
C GLY A 331 18.72 5.20 31.70
N LEU A 332 18.41 5.72 30.52
CA LEU A 332 18.31 7.15 30.30
C LEU A 332 17.22 7.76 31.17
N ALA A 333 16.01 7.20 31.19
CA ALA A 333 14.91 7.72 32.02
C ALA A 333 15.24 7.74 33.53
N MET A 334 15.92 6.72 34.04
CA MET A 334 16.28 6.61 35.47
C MET A 334 17.44 7.53 35.88
N ASN A 335 18.26 8.02 34.93
CA ASN A 335 19.39 8.90 35.18
C ASN A 335 19.08 10.39 34.89
N LEU A 336 17.83 10.75 34.59
CA LEU A 336 17.39 12.14 34.44
C LEU A 336 17.46 12.89 35.79
N ALA A 337 17.59 14.22 35.76
CA ALA A 337 17.59 15.05 36.92
C ALA A 337 16.21 15.12 37.56
N GLY A 338 16.13 14.96 38.92
CA GLY A 338 14.88 15.11 39.65
C GLY A 338 14.57 13.97 40.64
N PRO A 339 13.38 13.98 41.25
CA PRO A 339 12.97 13.01 42.28
C PRO A 339 12.87 11.58 41.69
N VAL A 340 13.28 10.59 42.49
CA VAL A 340 13.27 9.15 42.08
C VAL A 340 11.87 8.69 41.68
N ILE A 341 10.84 9.10 42.41
CA ILE A 341 9.45 8.72 42.12
C ILE A 341 9.02 9.19 40.71
N LEU A 342 9.35 10.44 40.39
CA LEU A 342 9.02 10.99 39.06
C LEU A 342 9.76 10.25 37.93
N LYS A 343 11.02 9.88 38.15
CA LYS A 343 11.82 9.08 37.21
C LYS A 343 11.26 7.67 37.04
N LEU A 344 10.80 7.03 38.12
CA LEU A 344 10.16 5.73 38.08
C LEU A 344 8.85 5.75 37.29
N ILE A 345 8.00 6.77 37.49
CA ILE A 345 6.76 6.95 36.75
C ILE A 345 7.07 7.15 35.26
N PHE A 346 8.07 7.98 34.97
CA PHE A 346 8.47 8.24 33.61
C PHE A 346 9.13 6.99 32.95
N ASN A 347 9.95 6.26 33.70
CA ASN A 347 10.50 4.98 33.23
C ASN A 347 9.39 3.96 32.93
N ALA A 348 8.37 3.88 33.81
CA ALA A 348 7.20 3.03 33.51
C ALA A 348 6.50 3.44 32.21
N PHE A 349 6.41 4.74 31.92
CA PHE A 349 5.87 5.23 30.64
C PHE A 349 6.76 4.89 29.45
N VAL A 350 8.09 5.01 29.57
CA VAL A 350 9.06 4.59 28.54
C VAL A 350 8.94 3.08 28.26
N VAL A 351 8.87 2.26 29.32
CA VAL A 351 8.73 0.81 29.21
C VAL A 351 7.38 0.44 28.58
N PHE A 352 6.31 1.13 28.95
CA PHE A 352 4.99 0.92 28.33
C PHE A 352 5.00 1.23 26.84
N CYS A 353 5.59 2.35 26.42
CA CYS A 353 5.77 2.67 24.99
C CYS A 353 6.66 1.62 24.29
N GLY A 354 7.75 1.20 24.96
CA GLY A 354 8.62 0.13 24.48
C GLY A 354 7.86 -1.17 24.28
N PHE A 355 7.05 -1.57 25.24
CA PHE A 355 6.19 -2.74 25.14
C PHE A 355 5.25 -2.66 23.92
N LEU A 356 4.60 -1.53 23.70
CA LEU A 356 3.69 -1.36 22.56
C LEU A 356 4.42 -1.49 21.21
N LEU A 357 5.57 -0.80 21.07
CA LEU A 357 6.35 -0.85 19.81
C LEU A 357 6.97 -2.23 19.57
N LEU A 358 7.63 -2.79 20.58
CA LEU A 358 8.32 -4.08 20.48
C LEU A 358 7.33 -5.22 20.26
N SER A 359 6.16 -5.20 20.91
CA SER A 359 5.08 -6.15 20.64
C SER A 359 4.49 -5.96 19.24
N GLY A 360 4.34 -4.71 18.80
CA GLY A 360 3.93 -4.38 17.43
C GLY A 360 4.90 -4.95 16.40
N ALA A 361 6.21 -4.87 16.64
CA ALA A 361 7.23 -5.45 15.76
C ALA A 361 7.14 -6.99 15.69
N VAL A 362 6.80 -7.68 16.80
CA VAL A 362 6.51 -9.13 16.77
C VAL A 362 5.36 -9.42 15.81
N ASN A 363 4.27 -8.67 15.90
CA ASN A 363 3.12 -8.82 15.02
C ASN A 363 3.49 -8.53 13.55
N THR A 364 4.16 -7.40 13.30
CA THR A 364 4.59 -6.99 11.95
C THR A 364 5.50 -8.03 11.31
N SER A 365 6.37 -8.68 12.07
CA SER A 365 7.24 -9.73 11.57
C SER A 365 6.47 -10.98 11.10
N ILE A 366 5.41 -11.37 11.81
CA ILE A 366 4.52 -12.49 11.43
C ILE A 366 3.75 -12.13 10.15
N ILE A 367 3.17 -10.94 10.10
CA ILE A 367 2.41 -10.44 8.94
C ILE A 367 3.34 -10.30 7.72
N GLY A 368 4.53 -9.72 7.90
CA GLY A 368 5.53 -9.52 6.85
C GLY A 368 6.00 -10.83 6.25
N ALA A 369 6.41 -11.78 7.07
CA ALA A 369 6.80 -13.12 6.64
C ALA A 369 5.66 -13.84 5.92
N ASN A 370 4.44 -13.77 6.45
CA ASN A 370 3.26 -14.34 5.82
C ASN A 370 3.00 -13.74 4.44
N GLY A 371 3.07 -12.41 4.30
CA GLY A 371 2.90 -11.72 3.03
C GLY A 371 3.93 -12.12 1.98
N VAL A 372 5.21 -12.17 2.37
CA VAL A 372 6.31 -12.57 1.47
C VAL A 372 6.18 -14.04 1.05
N LEU A 373 5.90 -14.96 1.97
CA LEU A 373 5.78 -16.39 1.68
C LEU A 373 4.52 -16.71 0.85
N ASN A 374 3.42 -16.01 1.08
CA ASN A 374 2.24 -16.10 0.21
C ASN A 374 2.62 -15.69 -1.22
N ARG A 375 3.37 -14.61 -1.38
CA ARG A 375 3.83 -14.15 -2.70
C ARG A 375 4.73 -15.16 -3.40
N VAL A 376 5.69 -15.73 -2.68
CA VAL A 376 6.59 -16.79 -3.18
C VAL A 376 5.80 -18.03 -3.61
N SER A 377 4.73 -18.36 -2.87
CA SER A 377 3.82 -19.44 -3.21
C SER A 377 2.95 -19.12 -4.43
N GLU A 378 2.45 -17.89 -4.56
CA GLU A 378 1.72 -17.42 -5.75
C GLU A 378 2.57 -17.55 -7.02
N ASP A 379 3.86 -17.23 -6.93
CA ASP A 379 4.81 -17.37 -8.04
C ASP A 379 5.22 -18.83 -8.33
N GLY A 380 4.63 -19.81 -7.62
CA GLY A 380 4.89 -21.24 -7.80
C GLY A 380 6.21 -21.75 -7.22
N VAL A 381 6.97 -20.89 -6.52
CA VAL A 381 8.25 -21.23 -5.91
C VAL A 381 8.06 -22.03 -4.61
N LEU A 382 7.05 -21.66 -3.81
CA LEU A 382 6.63 -22.43 -2.64
C LEU A 382 5.34 -23.21 -2.98
N HIS A 383 5.20 -24.42 -2.45
CA HIS A 383 4.07 -25.30 -2.74
C HIS A 383 2.74 -24.67 -2.30
N ASP A 384 1.70 -24.71 -3.16
CA ASP A 384 0.36 -24.16 -2.92
C ASP A 384 -0.31 -24.64 -1.62
N TRP A 385 0.12 -25.81 -1.09
CA TRP A 385 -0.38 -26.33 0.17
C TRP A 385 -0.17 -25.36 1.33
N PHE A 386 0.89 -24.56 1.32
CA PHE A 386 1.19 -23.60 2.38
C PHE A 386 0.21 -22.44 2.40
N ARG A 387 -0.18 -21.92 1.24
CA ARG A 387 -1.08 -20.77 1.12
C ARG A 387 -2.57 -21.12 1.16
N LYS A 388 -2.95 -22.43 1.14
CA LYS A 388 -4.36 -22.80 1.19
C LYS A 388 -5.03 -22.23 2.43
N PRO A 389 -6.09 -21.40 2.27
CA PRO A 389 -6.74 -20.75 3.39
C PRO A 389 -7.39 -21.78 4.33
N GLN A 390 -7.39 -21.47 5.60
CA GLN A 390 -8.07 -22.27 6.61
C GLN A 390 -9.57 -22.12 6.47
N ARG A 391 -10.31 -23.23 6.54
CA ARG A 391 -11.77 -23.24 6.33
C ARG A 391 -12.55 -22.33 7.28
N LYS A 392 -12.06 -22.11 8.50
CA LYS A 392 -12.79 -21.33 9.53
C LYS A 392 -12.54 -19.83 9.44
N TYR A 393 -11.29 -19.40 9.16
CA TYR A 393 -10.90 -18.00 9.25
C TYR A 393 -10.38 -17.42 7.93
N GLY A 394 -10.21 -18.23 6.88
CA GLY A 394 -9.72 -17.79 5.58
C GLY A 394 -8.22 -17.42 5.54
N THR A 395 -7.50 -17.57 6.63
CA THR A 395 -6.08 -17.19 6.75
C THR A 395 -5.13 -18.28 6.24
N SER A 396 -3.92 -17.91 5.83
CA SER A 396 -2.83 -18.83 5.47
C SER A 396 -2.14 -19.40 6.72
N SER A 397 -2.94 -20.08 7.56
CA SER A 397 -2.53 -20.56 8.88
C SER A 397 -1.27 -21.42 8.88
N ARG A 398 -0.98 -22.16 7.80
CA ARG A 398 0.23 -23.03 7.70
C ARG A 398 1.50 -22.20 7.61
N ILE A 399 1.48 -21.10 6.86
CA ILE A 399 2.62 -20.17 6.79
C ILE A 399 2.81 -19.50 8.14
N ILE A 400 1.72 -18.99 8.75
CA ILE A 400 1.76 -18.37 10.07
C ILE A 400 2.33 -19.33 11.11
N ASN A 401 1.85 -20.58 11.14
CA ASN A 401 2.38 -21.61 12.07
C ASN A 401 3.88 -21.87 11.85
N MET A 402 4.31 -21.99 10.59
CA MET A 402 5.71 -22.21 10.28
C MET A 402 6.58 -21.05 10.79
N VAL A 403 6.22 -19.83 10.53
CA VAL A 403 6.96 -18.63 10.95
C VAL A 403 7.04 -18.59 12.48
N VAL A 404 5.90 -18.74 13.17
CA VAL A 404 5.84 -18.68 14.63
C VAL A 404 6.61 -19.82 15.29
N ILE A 405 6.59 -21.03 14.74
CA ILE A 405 7.41 -22.15 15.25
C ILE A 405 8.90 -21.78 15.19
N PHE A 406 9.38 -21.22 14.07
CA PHE A 406 10.76 -20.77 13.97
C PHE A 406 11.09 -19.63 14.94
N GLN A 407 10.17 -18.67 15.12
CA GLN A 407 10.34 -17.60 16.11
C GLN A 407 10.43 -18.16 17.55
N LEU A 408 9.54 -19.06 17.94
CA LEU A 408 9.56 -19.69 19.28
C LEU A 408 10.83 -20.50 19.50
N LEU A 409 11.28 -21.28 18.52
CA LEU A 409 12.54 -21.99 18.59
C LEU A 409 13.72 -21.04 18.77
N THR A 410 13.72 -19.91 18.08
CA THR A 410 14.76 -18.89 18.18
C THR A 410 14.75 -18.21 19.55
N ILE A 411 13.57 -17.87 20.10
CA ILE A 411 13.43 -17.30 21.45
C ILE A 411 14.02 -18.26 22.49
N ILE A 412 13.68 -19.54 22.42
CA ILE A 412 14.17 -20.54 23.37
C ILE A 412 15.69 -20.75 23.22
N ALA A 413 16.17 -20.83 21.97
CA ALA A 413 17.60 -21.04 21.69
C ALA A 413 18.46 -19.84 22.13
N SER A 414 17.93 -18.59 22.06
CA SER A 414 18.64 -17.40 22.50
C SER A 414 18.83 -17.30 24.02
N ARG A 415 18.03 -18.05 24.79
CA ARG A 415 18.00 -17.96 26.26
C ARG A 415 17.84 -16.56 26.82
N GLY A 416 17.21 -15.67 26.04
CA GLY A 416 16.99 -14.25 26.40
C GLY A 416 18.18 -13.33 26.13
N ASP A 417 19.19 -13.79 25.39
CA ASP A 417 20.34 -12.97 25.01
C ASP A 417 20.02 -12.13 23.74
N VAL A 418 19.79 -10.84 23.97
CA VAL A 418 19.46 -9.85 22.91
C VAL A 418 20.65 -9.62 21.97
N ILE A 419 21.90 -9.75 22.48
CA ILE A 419 23.09 -9.51 21.64
C ILE A 419 23.22 -10.59 20.59
N THR A 420 23.12 -11.85 20.99
CA THR A 420 23.15 -13.00 20.05
C THR A 420 22.04 -12.89 19.00
N LEU A 421 20.83 -12.50 19.41
CA LEU A 421 19.74 -12.26 18.49
C LEU A 421 20.03 -11.10 17.53
N GLY A 422 20.57 -9.99 18.02
CA GLY A 422 20.91 -8.82 17.21
C GLY A 422 22.05 -9.08 16.24
N GLU A 423 23.06 -9.84 16.63
CA GLU A 423 24.11 -10.26 15.72
C GLU A 423 23.55 -11.11 14.56
N ALA A 424 22.73 -12.12 14.87
CA ALA A 424 22.11 -12.95 13.85
C ALA A 424 21.18 -12.16 12.93
N TYR A 425 20.38 -11.27 13.51
CA TYR A 425 19.42 -10.43 12.81
C TYR A 425 20.06 -9.50 11.78
N ALA A 426 21.18 -8.87 12.13
CA ALA A 426 21.89 -7.98 11.24
C ALA A 426 22.33 -8.62 9.90
N PHE A 427 22.43 -9.94 9.84
CA PHE A 427 22.75 -10.67 8.62
C PHE A 427 21.58 -10.61 7.61
N GLY A 428 20.37 -10.90 8.06
CA GLY A 428 19.18 -10.85 7.20
C GLY A 428 18.94 -9.44 6.65
N VAL A 429 18.97 -8.45 7.54
CA VAL A 429 18.77 -7.02 7.22
C VAL A 429 19.72 -6.55 6.12
N ILE A 430 21.03 -6.70 6.31
CA ILE A 430 22.03 -6.14 5.38
C ILE A 430 21.98 -6.81 4.00
N TRP A 431 21.77 -8.12 3.94
CA TRP A 431 21.69 -8.82 2.66
C TRP A 431 20.41 -8.50 1.91
N SER A 432 19.29 -8.32 2.61
CA SER A 432 18.02 -7.86 2.01
C SER A 432 18.20 -6.50 1.32
N PHE A 433 18.83 -5.53 2.00
CA PHE A 433 19.10 -4.20 1.44
C PHE A 433 20.11 -4.25 0.28
N THR A 434 21.13 -5.10 0.39
CA THR A 434 22.14 -5.27 -0.66
C THR A 434 21.53 -5.83 -1.94
N PHE A 435 20.68 -6.87 -1.83
CA PHE A 435 19.99 -7.42 -3.00
C PHE A 435 19.00 -6.45 -3.62
N ASN A 436 18.27 -5.68 -2.81
CA ASN A 436 17.33 -4.68 -3.33
C ASN A 436 18.06 -3.56 -4.08
N SER A 437 19.16 -3.03 -3.51
CA SER A 437 19.93 -1.97 -4.15
C SER A 437 20.64 -2.45 -5.42
N LEU A 438 21.17 -3.68 -5.44
CA LEU A 438 21.75 -4.31 -6.63
C LEU A 438 20.69 -4.47 -7.74
N ALA A 439 19.53 -4.98 -7.37
CA ALA A 439 18.44 -5.18 -8.30
C ALA A 439 17.99 -3.85 -8.92
N MET A 440 17.86 -2.80 -8.11
CA MET A 440 17.51 -1.48 -8.60
C MET A 440 18.59 -0.89 -9.50
N LEU A 441 19.88 -1.13 -9.20
CA LEU A 441 21.00 -0.71 -10.04
C LEU A 441 20.94 -1.41 -11.41
N VAL A 442 20.71 -2.73 -11.44
CA VAL A 442 20.56 -3.50 -12.68
C VAL A 442 19.34 -3.02 -13.49
N LEU A 443 18.22 -2.75 -12.84
CA LEU A 443 17.03 -2.24 -13.50
C LEU A 443 17.21 -0.85 -14.12
N ARG A 444 18.16 -0.02 -13.62
CA ARG A 444 18.50 1.25 -14.25
C ARG A 444 19.01 1.09 -15.68
N PHE A 445 19.71 0.01 -15.95
CA PHE A 445 20.26 -0.30 -17.27
C PHE A 445 19.33 -1.19 -18.10
N LYS A 446 18.58 -2.07 -17.44
CA LYS A 446 17.73 -3.06 -18.11
C LYS A 446 16.37 -2.51 -18.51
N TYR A 447 15.76 -1.63 -17.70
CA TYR A 447 14.43 -1.07 -17.89
C TYR A 447 14.50 0.41 -18.27
N LYS A 448 14.21 0.71 -19.52
CA LYS A 448 14.29 2.07 -20.10
C LYS A 448 12.98 2.88 -20.00
N GLY A 449 11.91 2.32 -19.41
CA GLY A 449 10.63 3.01 -19.23
C GLY A 449 10.71 4.19 -18.27
N GLU A 450 9.73 5.07 -18.34
CA GLU A 450 9.59 6.21 -17.43
C GLU A 450 9.45 5.74 -15.99
N ARG A 451 10.15 6.42 -15.08
CA ARG A 451 10.10 6.18 -13.63
C ARG A 451 9.45 7.36 -12.95
N GLY A 452 8.50 7.11 -12.09
CA GLY A 452 7.84 8.16 -11.33
C GLY A 452 8.79 8.90 -10.38
N TRP A 453 9.90 8.24 -9.98
CA TRP A 453 10.94 8.83 -9.16
C TRP A 453 12.27 8.05 -9.29
N LYS A 454 13.38 8.73 -9.09
CA LYS A 454 14.74 8.17 -9.15
C LYS A 454 15.53 8.58 -7.91
N VAL A 455 16.38 7.68 -7.39
CA VAL A 455 17.39 8.06 -6.37
C VAL A 455 18.21 9.26 -6.87
N PRO A 456 18.42 10.29 -6.05
CA PRO A 456 19.16 11.50 -6.43
C PRO A 456 20.60 11.21 -6.83
N VAL A 457 21.28 12.25 -7.34
CA VAL A 457 22.69 12.23 -7.79
C VAL A 457 22.88 11.28 -8.97
N ASN A 458 22.29 11.66 -10.10
CA ASN A 458 22.50 11.00 -11.39
C ASN A 458 23.37 11.91 -12.27
N ILE A 459 24.43 11.35 -12.88
CA ILE A 459 25.34 12.09 -13.76
C ILE A 459 24.86 11.90 -15.20
N PRO A 460 24.43 12.96 -15.90
CA PRO A 460 23.99 12.86 -17.28
C PRO A 460 25.19 12.62 -18.20
N LEU A 461 25.12 11.60 -19.07
CA LEU A 461 26.16 11.28 -20.08
C LEU A 461 25.75 11.71 -21.50
N GLY A 462 24.50 12.09 -21.72
CA GLY A 462 23.99 12.44 -23.04
C GLY A 462 22.62 11.84 -23.33
N LYS A 463 22.26 11.72 -24.59
CA LYS A 463 20.98 11.11 -25.01
C LYS A 463 21.25 9.88 -25.90
N ASP A 464 20.42 8.85 -25.74
CA ASP A 464 20.39 7.66 -26.58
C ASP A 464 19.92 8.02 -28.01
N LYS A 465 20.12 7.11 -28.98
CA LYS A 465 19.64 7.21 -30.37
C LYS A 465 18.13 7.48 -30.48
N HIS A 466 17.38 7.21 -29.43
CA HIS A 466 15.93 7.45 -29.29
C HIS A 466 15.59 8.73 -28.50
N GLY A 467 16.58 9.58 -28.16
CA GLY A 467 16.36 10.82 -27.41
C GLY A 467 16.24 10.67 -25.90
N ASN A 468 16.32 9.46 -25.34
CA ASN A 468 16.25 9.21 -23.91
C ASN A 468 17.55 9.61 -23.21
N PRO A 469 17.50 10.25 -22.04
CA PRO A 469 18.70 10.61 -21.28
C PRO A 469 19.43 9.35 -20.80
N ILE A 470 20.72 9.27 -21.11
CA ILE A 470 21.64 8.28 -20.53
C ILE A 470 22.24 8.91 -19.28
N GLU A 471 22.05 8.27 -18.14
CA GLU A 471 22.51 8.74 -16.83
C GLU A 471 23.30 7.64 -16.12
N ILE A 472 24.40 7.98 -15.49
CA ILE A 472 25.05 7.10 -14.50
C ILE A 472 24.33 7.33 -13.16
N PRO A 473 23.74 6.31 -12.56
CA PRO A 473 23.06 6.40 -11.26
C PRO A 473 24.08 6.40 -10.10
N PHE A 474 24.88 7.46 -10.01
CA PHE A 474 25.99 7.54 -9.05
C PHE A 474 25.51 7.40 -7.61
N GLY A 475 24.41 8.08 -7.22
CA GLY A 475 23.88 7.98 -5.87
C GLY A 475 23.43 6.56 -5.51
N LEU A 476 22.72 5.90 -6.43
CA LEU A 476 22.29 4.51 -6.23
C LEU A 476 23.48 3.54 -6.18
N ALA A 477 24.47 3.73 -7.04
CA ALA A 477 25.71 2.92 -7.06
C ALA A 477 26.50 3.10 -5.75
N SER A 478 26.59 4.31 -5.22
CA SER A 478 27.26 4.59 -3.94
C SER A 478 26.55 3.92 -2.77
N VAL A 479 25.21 3.98 -2.71
CA VAL A 479 24.43 3.28 -1.69
C VAL A 479 24.67 1.78 -1.77
N HIS A 480 24.63 1.22 -2.97
CA HIS A 480 24.90 -0.22 -3.16
C HIS A 480 26.31 -0.59 -2.72
N LEU A 481 27.31 0.19 -3.08
CA LEU A 481 28.72 -0.08 -2.73
C LEU A 481 28.91 -0.09 -1.21
N VAL A 482 28.33 0.88 -0.48
CA VAL A 482 28.38 0.90 0.99
C VAL A 482 27.70 -0.31 1.59
N LEU A 483 26.48 -0.64 1.15
CA LEU A 483 25.75 -1.82 1.61
C LEU A 483 26.53 -3.12 1.36
N LEU A 484 27.09 -3.28 0.17
CA LEU A 484 27.89 -4.44 -0.20
C LEU A 484 29.16 -4.53 0.66
N ALA A 485 29.89 -3.41 0.84
CA ALA A 485 31.09 -3.38 1.68
C ALA A 485 30.77 -3.79 3.12
N VAL A 486 29.68 -3.30 3.69
CA VAL A 486 29.22 -3.66 5.04
C VAL A 486 28.74 -5.13 5.08
N ALA A 487 27.99 -5.60 4.08
CA ALA A 487 27.55 -6.99 4.01
C ALA A 487 28.74 -7.97 3.98
N VAL A 488 29.74 -7.69 3.16
CA VAL A 488 30.98 -8.47 3.08
C VAL A 488 31.76 -8.42 4.40
N THR A 489 31.90 -7.22 5.00
CA THR A 489 32.54 -7.07 6.31
C THR A 489 31.84 -7.92 7.38
N ASN A 490 30.52 -7.89 7.42
CA ASN A 490 29.71 -8.67 8.38
C ASN A 490 29.89 -10.18 8.22
N LEU A 491 30.20 -10.71 7.02
CA LEU A 491 30.52 -12.14 6.84
C LEU A 491 31.73 -12.58 7.68
N PHE A 492 32.71 -11.68 7.84
CA PHE A 492 33.94 -11.98 8.59
C PHE A 492 33.85 -11.60 10.06
N THR A 493 33.08 -10.58 10.40
CA THR A 493 33.04 -10.03 11.76
C THR A 493 31.90 -10.58 12.61
N LYS A 494 30.82 -11.13 11.99
CA LYS A 494 29.68 -11.70 12.69
C LYS A 494 29.60 -13.22 12.49
N SER A 495 30.47 -13.96 13.21
CA SER A 495 30.62 -15.41 13.00
C SER A 495 29.33 -16.21 13.27
N ILE A 496 28.57 -15.85 14.32
CA ILE A 496 27.28 -16.48 14.64
C ILE A 496 26.27 -16.19 13.53
N ALA A 497 26.13 -14.92 13.17
CA ALA A 497 25.23 -14.47 12.12
C ALA A 497 25.50 -15.14 10.77
N THR A 498 26.77 -15.23 10.40
CA THR A 498 27.19 -15.85 9.14
C THR A 498 26.88 -17.34 9.12
N LYS A 499 27.21 -18.09 10.19
CA LYS A 499 26.94 -19.51 10.27
C LYS A 499 25.44 -19.79 10.22
N THR A 500 24.66 -19.14 11.10
CA THR A 500 23.21 -19.36 11.20
C THR A 500 22.49 -18.86 9.96
N GLY A 501 22.82 -17.67 9.46
CA GLY A 501 22.18 -17.07 8.28
C GLY A 501 22.47 -17.85 6.99
N VAL A 502 23.71 -18.30 6.77
CA VAL A 502 24.06 -19.12 5.59
C VAL A 502 23.35 -20.46 5.63
N VAL A 503 23.35 -21.15 6.79
CA VAL A 503 22.66 -22.45 6.93
C VAL A 503 21.15 -22.27 6.69
N PHE A 504 20.55 -21.24 7.27
CA PHE A 504 19.14 -20.95 7.09
C PHE A 504 18.81 -20.63 5.62
N ALA A 505 19.55 -19.70 5.02
CA ALA A 505 19.36 -19.32 3.63
C ALA A 505 19.51 -20.48 2.66
N LEU A 506 20.49 -21.36 2.89
CA LEU A 506 20.69 -22.57 2.09
C LEU A 506 19.53 -23.56 2.28
N ALA A 507 19.05 -23.75 3.51
CA ALA A 507 17.92 -24.63 3.79
C ALA A 507 16.65 -24.15 3.07
N PHE A 508 16.32 -22.84 3.18
CA PHE A 508 15.16 -22.29 2.48
C PHE A 508 15.33 -22.26 0.96
N TYR A 509 16.53 -21.98 0.46
CA TYR A 509 16.82 -22.10 -0.97
C TYR A 509 16.56 -23.50 -1.51
N ILE A 510 17.02 -24.53 -0.79
CA ILE A 510 16.80 -25.95 -1.13
C ILE A 510 15.29 -26.26 -1.11
N ILE A 511 14.56 -25.82 -0.09
CA ILE A 511 13.10 -25.97 0.00
C ILE A 511 12.42 -25.33 -1.22
N PHE A 512 12.78 -24.10 -1.54
CA PHE A 512 12.22 -23.38 -2.70
C PHE A 512 12.56 -24.05 -4.02
N TYR A 513 13.79 -24.53 -4.19
CA TYR A 513 14.24 -25.21 -5.40
C TYR A 513 13.46 -26.51 -5.65
N PHE A 514 13.35 -27.38 -4.64
CA PHE A 514 12.59 -28.62 -4.78
C PHE A 514 11.09 -28.38 -4.92
N SER A 515 10.56 -27.41 -4.19
CA SER A 515 9.15 -27.04 -4.26
C SER A 515 8.78 -26.50 -5.65
N GLU A 516 9.59 -25.61 -6.21
CA GLU A 516 9.41 -25.08 -7.56
C GLU A 516 9.48 -26.19 -8.63
N HIS A 517 10.46 -27.07 -8.52
CA HIS A 517 10.60 -28.18 -9.46
C HIS A 517 9.40 -29.15 -9.39
N HIS A 518 8.86 -29.40 -8.20
CA HIS A 518 7.65 -30.20 -8.02
C HIS A 518 6.43 -29.50 -8.63
N ASN A 519 6.29 -28.19 -8.41
CA ASN A 519 5.18 -27.39 -8.93
C ASN A 519 5.26 -27.28 -10.46
N GLN A 520 6.43 -27.06 -11.06
CA GLN A 520 6.60 -27.00 -12.52
C GLN A 520 6.16 -28.28 -13.23
N ARG A 521 6.40 -29.45 -12.63
CA ARG A 521 5.93 -30.73 -13.16
C ARG A 521 4.40 -30.85 -13.14
N LYS A 522 3.73 -30.26 -12.15
CA LYS A 522 2.26 -30.23 -12.05
C LYS A 522 1.61 -29.17 -12.95
N HIS A 523 2.28 -28.04 -13.13
CA HIS A 523 1.72 -26.84 -13.80
C HIS A 523 2.21 -26.63 -15.23
N ALA A 524 2.92 -27.59 -15.84
CA ALA A 524 3.26 -27.55 -17.27
C ALA A 524 2.02 -27.39 -18.20
N LEU A 525 0.80 -27.54 -17.64
CA LEU A 525 -0.50 -27.39 -18.30
C LEU A 525 -1.28 -26.13 -17.94
N ALA A 526 -0.84 -25.31 -17.00
CA ALA A 526 -1.58 -24.08 -16.64
C ALA A 526 -0.60 -22.96 -16.26
N LYS A 527 -0.43 -21.98 -17.14
CA LYS A 527 0.10 -20.67 -16.75
C LYS A 527 -0.90 -20.05 -15.77
N GLN A 528 -0.68 -20.29 -14.47
CA GLN A 528 -1.48 -19.63 -13.43
C GLN A 528 -0.96 -18.22 -13.24
N ASP A 529 -1.66 -17.27 -13.82
CA ASP A 529 -1.55 -15.86 -13.46
C ASP A 529 -1.93 -15.69 -11.98
N MET A 530 -1.27 -14.75 -11.32
CA MET A 530 -1.52 -14.38 -9.93
C MET A 530 -2.97 -13.97 -9.74
N LYS A 531 -3.76 -14.79 -9.07
CA LYS A 531 -5.16 -14.53 -8.76
C LYS A 531 -5.29 -13.95 -7.36
N GLU A 532 -6.02 -12.84 -7.23
CA GLU A 532 -6.38 -12.24 -5.94
C GLU A 532 -7.39 -13.13 -5.22
N HIS A 533 -7.33 -13.16 -3.89
CA HIS A 533 -8.38 -13.81 -3.09
C HIS A 533 -9.48 -12.81 -2.77
N PHE A 534 -10.69 -13.13 -3.19
CA PHE A 534 -11.88 -12.35 -2.91
C PHE A 534 -12.72 -13.02 -1.83
N GLN A 535 -13.25 -12.23 -0.91
CA GLN A 535 -14.38 -12.63 -0.10
C GLN A 535 -15.62 -12.39 -0.93
N LEU A 536 -16.44 -13.43 -1.12
CA LEU A 536 -17.61 -13.41 -1.97
C LEU A 536 -18.86 -13.46 -1.12
N GLU A 537 -19.68 -12.43 -1.24
CA GLU A 537 -21.00 -12.36 -0.63
C GLU A 537 -22.06 -12.46 -1.71
N GLN A 538 -23.00 -13.37 -1.52
CA GLN A 538 -24.10 -13.56 -2.47
C GLN A 538 -25.34 -12.83 -1.94
N GLU A 539 -25.79 -11.85 -2.73
CA GLU A 539 -26.91 -11.00 -2.40
C GLU A 539 -28.08 -11.19 -3.35
N SER A 540 -29.28 -10.89 -2.88
CA SER A 540 -30.51 -11.11 -3.63
C SER A 540 -30.84 -9.99 -4.64
N GLN A 541 -30.22 -8.83 -4.49
CA GLN A 541 -30.39 -7.67 -5.39
C GLN A 541 -29.25 -6.68 -5.23
N VAL A 542 -29.01 -5.88 -6.27
CA VAL A 542 -28.12 -4.73 -6.19
C VAL A 542 -28.80 -3.63 -5.38
N SER A 543 -28.10 -3.08 -4.38
CA SER A 543 -28.54 -1.87 -3.70
C SER A 543 -27.37 -1.05 -3.19
N LYS A 544 -27.56 0.22 -2.95
CA LYS A 544 -26.53 1.11 -2.40
C LYS A 544 -26.07 0.64 -1.02
N ASP A 545 -27.00 0.15 -0.19
CA ASP A 545 -26.69 -0.31 1.17
C ASP A 545 -25.85 -1.59 1.16
N VAL A 546 -26.12 -2.53 0.24
CA VAL A 546 -25.35 -3.76 0.07
C VAL A 546 -23.92 -3.47 -0.37
N LEU A 547 -23.72 -2.51 -1.26
CA LEU A 547 -22.38 -2.13 -1.75
C LEU A 547 -21.71 -1.04 -0.90
N GLY A 548 -22.43 -0.44 0.06
CA GLY A 548 -21.92 0.64 0.90
C GLY A 548 -21.53 1.89 0.10
N VAL A 549 -22.24 2.20 -1.01
CA VAL A 549 -21.89 3.29 -1.92
C VAL A 549 -22.87 4.45 -1.83
N LYS A 550 -22.36 5.65 -2.01
CA LYS A 550 -23.15 6.89 -2.04
C LYS A 550 -23.92 7.04 -3.34
N PRO A 551 -25.09 7.73 -3.35
CA PRO A 551 -25.77 8.12 -4.57
C PRO A 551 -24.86 9.05 -5.41
N GLY A 552 -25.01 8.98 -6.74
CA GLY A 552 -24.19 9.77 -7.65
C GLY A 552 -22.83 9.10 -7.99
N ASN A 553 -22.64 7.84 -7.61
CA ASN A 553 -21.43 7.06 -7.94
C ASN A 553 -21.21 6.93 -9.46
N VAL A 554 -20.00 6.50 -9.83
CA VAL A 554 -19.64 6.18 -11.22
C VAL A 554 -19.63 4.67 -11.39
N LEU A 555 -20.45 4.16 -12.31
CA LEU A 555 -20.47 2.76 -12.67
C LEU A 555 -19.51 2.49 -13.83
N VAL A 556 -18.46 1.71 -13.60
CA VAL A 556 -17.50 1.32 -14.64
C VAL A 556 -17.76 -0.11 -15.05
N THR A 557 -18.02 -0.33 -16.33
CA THR A 557 -18.27 -1.67 -16.84
C THR A 557 -16.99 -2.30 -17.36
N VAL A 558 -16.65 -3.49 -16.86
CA VAL A 558 -15.47 -4.24 -17.28
C VAL A 558 -15.86 -5.59 -17.87
N ARG A 559 -15.21 -5.98 -18.97
CA ARG A 559 -15.47 -7.25 -19.63
C ARG A 559 -14.19 -8.03 -19.91
N ASP A 560 -13.11 -7.36 -20.27
CA ASP A 560 -11.85 -7.99 -20.65
C ASP A 560 -10.73 -7.45 -19.76
N TYR A 561 -10.01 -8.35 -19.11
CA TYR A 561 -8.90 -8.03 -18.22
C TYR A 561 -7.69 -7.39 -18.93
N ASN A 562 -7.61 -7.47 -20.27
CA ASN A 562 -6.55 -6.83 -21.05
C ASN A 562 -6.86 -5.36 -21.41
N THR A 563 -8.12 -4.92 -21.26
CA THR A 563 -8.59 -3.61 -21.72
C THR A 563 -9.23 -2.81 -20.56
N LEU A 564 -8.42 -2.41 -19.56
CA LEU A 564 -8.85 -1.67 -18.39
C LEU A 564 -8.43 -0.19 -18.39
N SER A 565 -8.06 0.38 -19.55
CA SER A 565 -7.62 1.77 -19.69
C SER A 565 -8.71 2.76 -19.26
N HIS A 566 -9.97 2.48 -19.56
CA HIS A 566 -11.12 3.28 -19.15
C HIS A 566 -11.31 3.31 -17.63
N LEU A 567 -11.08 2.20 -16.92
CA LEU A 567 -11.10 2.16 -15.46
C LEU A 567 -9.99 3.06 -14.88
N ARG A 568 -8.78 2.95 -15.42
CA ARG A 568 -7.67 3.82 -15.02
C ARG A 568 -8.03 5.29 -15.25
N TRP A 569 -8.58 5.62 -16.42
CA TRP A 569 -9.01 6.97 -16.77
C TRP A 569 -10.03 7.53 -15.74
N VAL A 570 -11.02 6.73 -15.34
CA VAL A 570 -11.99 7.11 -14.29
C VAL A 570 -11.29 7.35 -12.96
N LEU A 571 -10.48 6.39 -12.51
CA LEU A 571 -9.82 6.48 -11.20
C LEU A 571 -8.88 7.68 -11.08
N GLU A 572 -8.19 8.06 -12.16
CA GLU A 572 -7.30 9.22 -12.14
C GLU A 572 -8.07 10.54 -12.02
N ARG A 573 -9.33 10.61 -12.49
CA ARG A 573 -10.14 11.85 -12.57
C ARG A 573 -11.25 11.95 -11.52
N THR A 574 -11.71 10.84 -10.94
CA THR A 574 -12.76 10.84 -9.91
C THR A 574 -12.13 11.02 -8.54
N ASP A 575 -12.64 11.94 -7.75
CA ASP A 575 -12.30 12.03 -6.32
C ASP A 575 -13.13 11.00 -5.55
N THR A 576 -12.47 9.93 -5.09
CA THR A 576 -13.14 8.83 -4.39
C THR A 576 -13.56 9.17 -2.95
N ASP A 577 -13.15 10.32 -2.41
CA ASP A 577 -13.65 10.81 -1.12
C ASP A 577 -15.07 11.41 -1.27
N GLU A 578 -15.37 12.00 -2.45
CA GLU A 578 -16.66 12.58 -2.76
C GLU A 578 -17.58 11.64 -3.53
N GLN A 579 -17.03 10.86 -4.48
CA GLN A 579 -17.80 10.04 -5.41
C GLN A 579 -17.24 8.62 -5.51
N ASP A 580 -18.04 7.62 -5.14
CA ASP A 580 -17.63 6.22 -5.19
C ASP A 580 -17.56 5.69 -6.62
N VAL A 581 -16.67 4.72 -6.85
CA VAL A 581 -16.51 4.01 -8.12
C VAL A 581 -16.91 2.55 -7.95
N VAL A 582 -17.93 2.13 -8.71
CA VAL A 582 -18.41 0.75 -8.73
C VAL A 582 -17.98 0.09 -10.03
N VAL A 583 -17.34 -1.06 -9.95
CA VAL A 583 -16.93 -1.84 -11.12
C VAL A 583 -17.86 -3.03 -11.29
N LEU A 584 -18.54 -3.05 -12.44
CA LEU A 584 -19.52 -4.06 -12.80
C LEU A 584 -18.97 -5.00 -13.86
N SER A 585 -19.08 -6.31 -13.61
CA SER A 585 -18.97 -7.35 -14.63
C SER A 585 -20.34 -8.00 -14.88
N ALA A 586 -20.86 -7.89 -16.09
CA ALA A 586 -22.09 -8.56 -16.48
C ALA A 586 -21.76 -9.98 -16.97
N ARG A 587 -22.12 -10.98 -16.17
CA ARG A 587 -21.90 -12.40 -16.49
C ARG A 587 -23.03 -12.91 -17.39
N MET A 588 -22.70 -13.28 -18.65
CA MET A 588 -23.69 -13.82 -19.57
C MET A 588 -24.12 -15.23 -19.18
N THR A 589 -25.42 -15.42 -19.01
CA THR A 589 -26.05 -16.73 -18.76
C THR A 589 -26.57 -17.32 -20.07
N GLY A 590 -26.36 -18.64 -20.27
CA GLY A 590 -26.82 -19.35 -21.45
C GLY A 590 -28.34 -19.58 -21.46
N PRO A 591 -28.94 -19.85 -22.65
CA PRO A 591 -30.34 -20.23 -22.75
C PRO A 591 -30.57 -21.54 -21.97
N GLY A 592 -31.48 -21.52 -20.98
CA GLY A 592 -31.86 -22.70 -20.19
C GLY A 592 -31.34 -22.73 -18.73
N SER A 593 -30.38 -21.87 -18.34
CA SER A 593 -30.06 -21.67 -16.93
C SER A 593 -31.08 -20.73 -16.29
N ALA A 594 -31.72 -21.21 -15.22
CA ALA A 594 -32.55 -20.32 -14.42
C ALA A 594 -31.63 -19.30 -13.74
N GLU A 595 -31.81 -18.02 -14.03
CA GLU A 595 -31.00 -16.90 -13.47
C GLU A 595 -31.02 -16.88 -11.93
N TYR A 596 -31.92 -17.64 -11.34
CA TYR A 596 -32.20 -17.65 -9.90
C TYR A 596 -31.49 -18.75 -9.11
N ASP A 597 -30.87 -19.72 -9.78
CA ASP A 597 -30.34 -20.93 -9.12
C ASP A 597 -28.84 -21.12 -9.33
N LEU A 598 -28.17 -20.05 -9.76
CA LEU A 598 -26.72 -20.09 -9.97
C LEU A 598 -25.99 -20.05 -8.62
N SER A 599 -25.09 -21.00 -8.39
CA SER A 599 -24.21 -20.95 -7.21
C SER A 599 -23.19 -19.83 -7.35
N THR A 600 -22.64 -19.39 -6.21
CA THR A 600 -21.57 -18.35 -6.18
C THR A 600 -20.40 -18.72 -7.11
N GLU A 601 -20.01 -19.99 -7.17
CA GLU A 601 -18.94 -20.50 -8.04
C GLU A 601 -19.28 -20.43 -9.53
N GLN A 602 -20.58 -20.50 -9.89
CA GLN A 602 -21.05 -20.36 -11.26
C GLN A 602 -21.09 -18.89 -11.71
N ILE A 603 -21.42 -17.97 -10.81
CA ILE A 603 -21.45 -16.53 -11.06
C ILE A 603 -20.02 -15.96 -11.06
N PHE A 604 -19.20 -16.38 -10.10
CA PHE A 604 -17.81 -15.94 -9.94
C PHE A 604 -16.85 -17.07 -10.32
N SER A 605 -16.61 -17.20 -11.62
CA SER A 605 -15.71 -18.22 -12.15
C SER A 605 -14.25 -17.76 -12.17
N ASP A 606 -13.36 -18.65 -12.62
CA ASP A 606 -11.95 -18.33 -12.87
C ASP A 606 -11.73 -17.09 -13.74
N TYR A 607 -12.67 -16.80 -14.65
CA TYR A 607 -12.59 -15.64 -15.52
C TYR A 607 -12.86 -14.34 -14.74
N GLU A 608 -13.92 -14.30 -13.95
CA GLU A 608 -14.26 -13.15 -13.11
C GLU A 608 -13.18 -12.92 -12.06
N GLN A 609 -12.65 -13.99 -11.48
CA GLN A 609 -11.52 -13.89 -10.53
C GLN A 609 -10.30 -13.24 -11.20
N ARG A 610 -9.96 -13.64 -12.42
CA ARG A 610 -8.86 -13.02 -13.16
C ARG A 610 -9.15 -11.57 -13.53
N LEU A 611 -10.35 -11.29 -14.04
CA LEU A 611 -10.80 -9.96 -14.40
C LEU A 611 -10.71 -9.01 -13.21
N PHE A 612 -11.24 -9.41 -12.06
CA PHE A 612 -11.21 -8.58 -10.86
C PHE A 612 -9.81 -8.50 -10.24
N THR A 613 -8.98 -9.53 -10.39
CA THR A 613 -7.56 -9.44 -10.02
C THR A 613 -6.85 -8.31 -10.77
N GLU A 614 -7.05 -8.20 -12.08
CA GLU A 614 -6.45 -7.12 -12.88
C GLU A 614 -7.10 -5.76 -12.56
N THR A 615 -8.40 -5.73 -12.31
CA THR A 615 -9.13 -4.55 -11.88
C THR A 615 -8.57 -3.98 -10.56
N VAL A 616 -8.36 -4.84 -9.56
CA VAL A 616 -7.76 -4.47 -8.27
C VAL A 616 -6.32 -3.95 -8.46
N LYS A 617 -5.54 -4.56 -9.35
CA LYS A 617 -4.18 -4.05 -9.67
C LYS A 617 -4.20 -2.62 -10.22
N VAL A 618 -5.21 -2.27 -11.04
CA VAL A 618 -5.37 -0.89 -11.54
C VAL A 618 -5.71 0.05 -10.38
N ALA A 619 -6.66 -0.33 -9.51
CA ALA A 619 -7.07 0.46 -8.35
C ALA A 619 -5.90 0.67 -7.38
N GLU A 620 -5.14 -0.38 -7.06
CA GLU A 620 -3.93 -0.29 -6.23
C GLU A 620 -2.85 0.61 -6.83
N LYS A 621 -2.67 0.56 -8.16
CA LYS A 621 -1.67 1.41 -8.83
C LYS A 621 -2.00 2.88 -8.68
N VAL A 622 -3.29 3.23 -8.71
CA VAL A 622 -3.77 4.61 -8.50
C VAL A 622 -3.89 4.93 -7.01
N GLY A 623 -4.21 3.95 -6.16
CA GLY A 623 -4.41 4.11 -4.72
C GLY A 623 -5.81 4.60 -4.36
N LYS A 624 -6.84 4.15 -5.09
CA LYS A 624 -8.24 4.54 -4.90
C LYS A 624 -9.14 3.33 -4.70
N THR A 625 -10.11 3.47 -3.81
CA THR A 625 -11.08 2.41 -3.49
C THR A 625 -12.07 2.19 -4.63
N ILE A 626 -12.49 0.95 -4.81
CA ILE A 626 -13.55 0.55 -5.74
C ILE A 626 -14.42 -0.53 -5.10
N SER A 627 -15.69 -0.58 -5.47
CA SER A 627 -16.59 -1.69 -5.15
C SER A 627 -16.72 -2.60 -6.35
N LEU A 628 -16.72 -3.94 -6.14
CA LEU A 628 -16.73 -4.93 -7.21
C LEU A 628 -18.04 -5.72 -7.17
N VAL A 629 -18.73 -5.81 -8.29
CA VAL A 629 -19.98 -6.56 -8.39
C VAL A 629 -20.06 -7.36 -9.69
N VAL A 630 -20.52 -8.62 -9.59
CA VAL A 630 -20.87 -9.46 -10.73
C VAL A 630 -22.38 -9.65 -10.77
N VAL A 631 -22.96 -9.31 -11.90
CA VAL A 631 -24.40 -9.45 -12.14
C VAL A 631 -24.61 -10.48 -13.28
N PRO A 632 -25.29 -11.61 -13.01
CA PRO A 632 -25.66 -12.53 -14.06
C PRO A 632 -26.79 -11.93 -14.90
N ALA A 633 -26.68 -12.02 -16.22
CA ALA A 633 -27.68 -11.45 -17.12
C ALA A 633 -27.74 -12.17 -18.45
N ARG A 634 -28.88 -12.10 -19.12
CA ARG A 634 -29.06 -12.54 -20.52
C ARG A 634 -28.64 -11.46 -21.50
N ASP A 635 -28.85 -10.20 -21.13
CA ASP A 635 -28.45 -9.03 -21.89
C ASP A 635 -27.57 -8.11 -21.04
N PRO A 636 -26.35 -7.79 -21.46
CA PRO A 636 -25.45 -6.98 -20.67
C PRO A 636 -25.93 -5.53 -20.52
N PHE A 637 -26.64 -4.97 -21.53
CA PHE A 637 -27.12 -3.59 -21.48
C PHE A 637 -28.22 -3.40 -20.45
N SER A 638 -29.14 -4.37 -20.36
CA SER A 638 -30.19 -4.39 -19.35
C SER A 638 -29.60 -4.49 -17.94
N ALA A 639 -28.59 -5.36 -17.72
CA ALA A 639 -27.91 -5.46 -16.43
C ALA A 639 -27.18 -4.17 -16.04
N ILE A 640 -26.46 -3.56 -16.99
CA ILE A 640 -25.71 -2.32 -16.73
C ILE A 640 -26.64 -1.19 -16.34
N ILE A 641 -27.71 -0.98 -17.11
CA ILE A 641 -28.59 0.17 -16.91
C ILE A 641 -29.48 -0.02 -15.67
N GLN A 642 -29.91 -1.24 -15.38
CA GLN A 642 -30.65 -1.56 -14.16
C GLN A 642 -29.79 -1.36 -12.93
N THR A 643 -28.55 -1.87 -12.95
CA THR A 643 -27.58 -1.65 -11.86
C THR A 643 -27.31 -0.16 -11.64
N ALA A 644 -27.10 0.61 -12.71
CA ALA A 644 -26.88 2.04 -12.61
C ALA A 644 -28.09 2.78 -12.00
N ASN A 645 -29.32 2.35 -12.34
CA ASN A 645 -30.53 2.95 -11.79
C ASN A 645 -30.72 2.60 -10.30
N GLU A 646 -30.45 1.34 -9.91
CA GLU A 646 -30.56 0.86 -8.52
C GLU A 646 -29.51 1.51 -7.60
N LEU A 647 -28.29 1.70 -8.10
CA LEU A 647 -27.20 2.37 -7.40
C LEU A 647 -27.30 3.91 -7.44
N GLU A 648 -28.27 4.45 -8.14
CA GLU A 648 -28.38 5.89 -8.38
C GLU A 648 -27.10 6.50 -8.96
N SER A 649 -26.50 5.82 -9.93
CA SER A 649 -25.27 6.24 -10.57
C SER A 649 -25.48 7.50 -11.41
N SER A 650 -24.53 8.44 -11.35
CA SER A 650 -24.54 9.67 -12.17
C SER A 650 -24.01 9.42 -13.57
N ALA A 651 -23.08 8.48 -13.69
CA ALA A 651 -22.42 8.14 -14.95
C ALA A 651 -22.16 6.65 -15.08
N ILE A 652 -22.22 6.16 -16.31
CA ILE A 652 -21.75 4.83 -16.73
C ILE A 652 -20.54 5.04 -17.62
N VAL A 653 -19.41 4.40 -17.31
CA VAL A 653 -18.20 4.46 -18.13
C VAL A 653 -17.85 3.07 -18.66
N ALA A 654 -17.65 2.99 -19.96
CA ALA A 654 -17.25 1.75 -20.64
C ALA A 654 -16.02 1.97 -21.51
N GLY A 655 -15.29 0.90 -21.75
CA GLY A 655 -14.26 0.87 -22.81
C GLY A 655 -14.88 0.71 -24.19
N LEU A 656 -14.12 1.06 -25.21
CA LEU A 656 -14.54 0.84 -26.61
C LEU A 656 -14.71 -0.66 -26.88
N SER A 657 -15.88 -1.05 -27.34
CA SER A 657 -16.13 -2.44 -27.73
C SER A 657 -15.46 -2.76 -29.08
N SER A 658 -14.84 -3.94 -29.18
CA SER A 658 -14.32 -4.45 -30.47
C SER A 658 -15.41 -4.87 -31.46
N LYS A 659 -16.67 -4.97 -30.99
CA LYS A 659 -17.79 -5.54 -31.78
C LYS A 659 -18.80 -4.47 -32.21
N MET A 660 -18.84 -3.30 -31.59
CA MET A 660 -19.82 -2.25 -31.91
C MET A 660 -19.26 -0.86 -31.60
N PRO A 661 -19.63 0.15 -32.38
CA PRO A 661 -19.23 1.54 -32.14
C PRO A 661 -19.87 2.12 -30.88
N ALA A 662 -19.38 3.26 -30.40
CA ALA A 662 -19.87 3.91 -29.18
C ALA A 662 -21.34 4.32 -29.27
N GLU A 663 -21.76 4.76 -30.45
CA GLU A 663 -23.13 5.17 -30.74
C GLU A 663 -24.11 4.00 -30.59
N GLU A 664 -23.74 2.83 -31.12
CA GLU A 664 -24.54 1.60 -31.00
C GLU A 664 -24.65 1.15 -29.54
N GLN A 665 -23.56 1.27 -28.76
CA GLN A 665 -23.60 0.96 -27.33
C GLN A 665 -24.57 1.90 -26.58
N ALA A 666 -24.52 3.20 -26.90
CA ALA A 666 -25.43 4.20 -26.33
C ALA A 666 -26.89 3.95 -26.71
N TYR A 667 -27.14 3.59 -27.95
CA TYR A 667 -28.47 3.26 -28.45
C TYR A 667 -29.07 2.05 -27.70
N ARG A 668 -28.31 0.97 -27.55
CA ARG A 668 -28.77 -0.23 -26.80
C ARG A 668 -29.01 0.04 -25.32
N LEU A 669 -28.13 0.86 -24.70
CA LEU A 669 -28.38 1.29 -23.33
C LEU A 669 -29.63 2.15 -23.22
N GLY A 670 -29.92 3.00 -24.21
CA GLY A 670 -31.15 3.78 -24.29
C GLY A 670 -32.40 2.89 -24.36
N GLN A 671 -32.36 1.87 -25.24
CA GLN A 671 -33.45 0.87 -25.34
C GLN A 671 -33.65 0.12 -24.01
N ALA A 672 -32.57 -0.33 -23.37
CA ALA A 672 -32.66 -0.99 -22.08
C ALA A 672 -33.19 -0.05 -20.99
N TRP A 673 -32.79 1.23 -21.03
CA TRP A 673 -33.32 2.26 -20.12
C TRP A 673 -34.83 2.47 -20.29
N GLU A 674 -35.33 2.49 -21.50
CA GLU A 674 -36.77 2.59 -21.78
C GLU A 674 -37.56 1.42 -21.23
N ALA A 675 -36.96 0.23 -21.20
CA ALA A 675 -37.58 -0.99 -20.71
C ALA A 675 -37.66 -1.08 -19.17
N ILE A 676 -36.94 -0.24 -18.41
CA ILE A 676 -37.00 -0.26 -16.94
C ILE A 676 -38.38 0.19 -16.46
N PRO A 677 -39.07 -0.58 -15.59
CA PRO A 677 -40.32 -0.17 -14.98
C PRO A 677 -40.06 0.84 -13.84
N GLY A 678 -40.99 1.79 -13.65
CA GLY A 678 -41.00 2.71 -12.53
C GLY A 678 -40.18 3.99 -12.73
N GLN A 679 -39.65 4.54 -11.64
CA GLN A 679 -38.91 5.81 -11.68
C GLN A 679 -37.54 5.61 -12.34
N LYS A 680 -37.26 6.42 -13.36
CA LYS A 680 -36.02 6.37 -14.15
C LYS A 680 -35.24 7.65 -13.96
N ARG A 681 -33.91 7.51 -13.93
CA ARG A 681 -32.99 8.66 -13.82
C ARG A 681 -32.28 8.91 -15.15
N GLN A 682 -31.95 10.16 -15.41
CA GLN A 682 -31.05 10.49 -16.48
C GLN A 682 -29.61 10.09 -16.08
N ILE A 683 -28.91 9.43 -16.98
CA ILE A 683 -27.56 8.90 -16.73
C ILE A 683 -26.64 9.37 -17.86
N VAL A 684 -25.43 9.80 -17.54
CA VAL A 684 -24.40 10.09 -18.53
C VAL A 684 -23.68 8.79 -18.89
N PHE A 685 -23.62 8.47 -20.19
CA PHE A 685 -22.84 7.33 -20.68
C PHE A 685 -21.58 7.83 -21.39
N GLN A 686 -20.43 7.30 -21.01
CA GLN A 686 -19.13 7.66 -21.56
C GLN A 686 -18.40 6.44 -22.08
N VAL A 687 -17.90 6.52 -23.32
CA VAL A 687 -17.04 5.49 -23.91
C VAL A 687 -15.64 6.04 -24.03
N VAL A 688 -14.72 5.49 -23.27
CA VAL A 688 -13.31 5.89 -23.27
C VAL A 688 -12.53 5.01 -24.25
N ARG A 689 -11.85 5.64 -25.20
CA ARG A 689 -11.00 4.98 -26.18
C ARG A 689 -9.58 4.78 -25.64
N PRO A 690 -8.78 3.90 -26.24
CA PRO A 690 -7.39 3.66 -25.83
C PRO A 690 -6.48 4.91 -25.90
N ASP A 691 -6.81 5.87 -26.74
CA ASP A 691 -6.14 7.17 -26.89
C ASP A 691 -6.65 8.23 -25.90
N GLU A 692 -7.43 7.80 -24.89
CA GLU A 692 -8.10 8.64 -23.89
C GLU A 692 -9.14 9.61 -24.44
N THR A 693 -9.51 9.56 -25.70
CA THR A 693 -10.65 10.31 -26.22
C THR A 693 -11.96 9.72 -25.70
N VAL A 694 -12.93 10.58 -25.38
CA VAL A 694 -14.20 10.20 -24.75
C VAL A 694 -15.36 10.59 -25.61
N ALA A 695 -16.21 9.61 -25.94
CA ALA A 695 -17.52 9.86 -26.52
C ALA A 695 -18.56 9.90 -25.38
N THR A 696 -19.32 10.99 -25.28
CA THR A 696 -20.30 11.18 -24.19
C THR A 696 -21.72 11.22 -24.75
N PHE A 697 -22.61 10.47 -24.12
CA PHE A 697 -24.03 10.37 -24.45
C PHE A 697 -24.87 10.58 -23.20
N ARG A 698 -26.07 11.12 -23.38
CA ARG A 698 -27.06 11.26 -22.30
C ARG A 698 -28.15 10.22 -22.50
N ILE A 699 -28.35 9.36 -21.52
CA ILE A 699 -29.39 8.34 -21.50
C ILE A 699 -30.55 8.83 -20.62
N GLY A 700 -31.73 8.85 -21.19
CA GLY A 700 -32.93 9.35 -20.52
C GLY A 700 -33.46 10.68 -21.08
N PRO A 701 -34.52 11.23 -20.51
CA PRO A 701 -35.10 12.48 -20.99
C PRO A 701 -34.11 13.64 -20.80
N HIS A 702 -33.79 14.31 -21.88
CA HIS A 702 -32.92 15.47 -21.87
C HIS A 702 -33.45 16.48 -22.92
N THR A 703 -33.14 17.74 -22.72
CA THR A 703 -33.48 18.75 -23.69
C THR A 703 -32.63 18.55 -24.94
N PRO A 704 -33.22 18.30 -26.11
CA PRO A 704 -32.47 18.18 -27.34
C PRO A 704 -31.79 19.52 -27.69
N ASP A 705 -30.61 19.44 -28.27
CA ASP A 705 -29.90 20.61 -28.78
C ASP A 705 -30.66 21.15 -30.03
N ILE A 706 -31.33 22.23 -29.87
CA ILE A 706 -32.03 22.93 -30.95
C ILE A 706 -31.07 23.97 -31.54
N LYS A 707 -30.86 23.92 -32.86
CA LYS A 707 -30.00 24.90 -33.53
C LYS A 707 -30.61 26.31 -33.47
N THR A 708 -29.76 27.30 -33.44
CA THR A 708 -30.21 28.71 -33.43
C THR A 708 -31.16 29.05 -34.58
N GLU A 709 -30.94 28.45 -35.73
CA GLU A 709 -31.81 28.60 -36.91
C GLU A 709 -33.22 28.06 -36.67
N ASP A 710 -33.31 26.90 -35.99
CA ASP A 710 -34.60 26.28 -35.63
C ASP A 710 -35.33 27.09 -34.56
N VAL A 711 -34.58 27.61 -33.60
CA VAL A 711 -35.13 28.55 -32.60
C VAL A 711 -35.69 29.81 -33.27
N HIS A 712 -34.98 30.34 -34.26
CA HIS A 712 -35.48 31.51 -35.06
C HIS A 712 -36.72 31.16 -35.89
N LEU A 713 -36.82 29.94 -36.40
CA LEU A 713 -37.98 29.45 -37.11
C LEU A 713 -39.19 29.37 -36.17
N ILE A 714 -39.04 28.79 -35.00
CA ILE A 714 -40.07 28.67 -33.97
C ILE A 714 -40.55 30.07 -33.59
N HIS A 715 -39.62 31.00 -33.35
CA HIS A 715 -39.95 32.39 -33.01
C HIS A 715 -40.71 33.11 -34.13
N ARG A 716 -40.34 32.93 -35.40
CA ARG A 716 -41.06 33.47 -36.52
C ARG A 716 -42.48 32.91 -36.67
N LEU A 717 -42.65 31.60 -36.46
CA LEU A 717 -43.94 30.95 -36.44
C LEU A 717 -44.81 31.50 -35.30
N TRP A 718 -44.24 31.63 -34.10
CA TRP A 718 -44.93 32.21 -32.95
C TRP A 718 -45.39 33.65 -33.21
N LEU A 719 -44.54 34.53 -33.77
CA LEU A 719 -44.92 35.90 -34.14
C LEU A 719 -46.06 35.98 -35.16
N ARG A 720 -46.13 35.02 -36.09
CA ARG A 720 -47.21 34.95 -37.07
C ARG A 720 -48.52 34.47 -36.45
N MET A 721 -48.46 33.39 -35.67
CA MET A 721 -49.65 32.76 -35.11
C MET A 721 -50.29 33.62 -34.02
N ARG A 722 -49.52 34.33 -33.22
CA ARG A 722 -50.00 35.22 -32.17
C ARG A 722 -50.82 36.42 -32.70
N LYS A 723 -50.67 36.73 -33.96
CA LYS A 723 -51.48 37.78 -34.62
C LYS A 723 -52.90 37.36 -34.95
N SER A 724 -53.20 36.07 -34.81
CA SER A 724 -54.56 35.54 -35.07
C SER A 724 -55.41 35.70 -33.82
N PRO A 725 -56.72 36.12 -33.96
CA PRO A 725 -57.61 36.25 -32.84
C PRO A 725 -57.74 34.96 -32.02
N GLY A 726 -57.64 35.10 -30.72
CA GLY A 726 -57.71 33.95 -29.79
C GLY A 726 -56.41 33.15 -29.61
N MET A 727 -55.25 33.69 -30.10
CA MET A 727 -53.94 33.09 -29.95
C MET A 727 -52.95 33.99 -29.16
N GLU A 728 -53.46 34.93 -28.37
CA GLU A 728 -52.65 35.90 -27.63
C GLU A 728 -51.80 35.27 -26.54
N ASP A 729 -52.28 34.16 -25.95
CA ASP A 729 -51.60 33.44 -24.89
C ASP A 729 -50.68 32.28 -25.40
N LEU A 730 -50.47 32.19 -26.73
CA LEU A 730 -49.66 31.14 -27.32
C LEU A 730 -48.18 31.31 -26.95
N HIS A 731 -47.54 30.25 -26.49
CA HIS A 731 -46.12 30.18 -26.18
C HIS A 731 -45.33 29.36 -27.22
N HIS A 732 -44.01 29.51 -27.27
CA HIS A 732 -43.12 28.76 -28.18
C HIS A 732 -43.22 27.23 -27.97
N HIS A 733 -43.39 26.78 -26.74
CA HIS A 733 -43.54 25.35 -26.42
C HIS A 733 -44.83 24.75 -26.98
N ASP A 734 -45.91 25.53 -27.09
CA ASP A 734 -47.18 25.05 -27.64
C ASP A 734 -47.01 24.70 -29.12
N ILE A 735 -46.27 25.55 -29.85
CA ILE A 735 -45.96 25.28 -31.25
C ILE A 735 -45.13 24.04 -31.44
N LEU A 736 -44.10 23.88 -30.59
CA LEU A 736 -43.24 22.68 -30.58
C LEU A 736 -44.05 21.42 -30.28
N THR A 737 -44.85 21.46 -29.22
CA THR A 737 -45.69 20.33 -28.79
C THR A 737 -46.67 19.95 -29.89
N HIS A 738 -47.33 20.91 -30.46
CA HIS A 738 -48.26 20.66 -31.58
C HIS A 738 -47.56 20.09 -32.82
N ALA A 739 -46.39 20.62 -33.19
CA ALA A 739 -45.58 20.12 -34.29
C ALA A 739 -45.15 18.65 -34.05
N LEU A 740 -44.70 18.31 -32.83
CA LEU A 740 -44.32 16.97 -32.48
C LEU A 740 -45.50 16.00 -32.49
N ILE A 741 -46.65 16.39 -31.95
CA ILE A 741 -47.88 15.57 -31.96
C ILE A 741 -48.31 15.30 -33.39
N ARG A 742 -48.28 16.35 -34.25
CA ARG A 742 -48.58 16.17 -35.66
C ARG A 742 -47.62 15.28 -36.39
N TYR A 743 -46.33 15.45 -36.15
CA TYR A 743 -45.28 14.62 -36.75
C TYR A 743 -45.39 13.16 -36.32
N ASN A 744 -45.67 12.91 -35.05
CA ASN A 744 -45.88 11.57 -34.51
C ASN A 744 -47.13 10.90 -35.12
N ARG A 745 -48.22 11.65 -35.29
CA ARG A 745 -49.42 11.15 -35.98
C ARG A 745 -49.15 10.81 -37.46
N ASP A 746 -48.38 11.64 -38.14
CA ASP A 746 -48.03 11.43 -39.56
C ASP A 746 -47.08 10.24 -39.68
N TRP A 747 -46.08 10.06 -38.80
CA TRP A 747 -45.23 8.92 -38.69
C TRP A 747 -46.02 7.60 -38.51
N THR A 748 -47.03 7.61 -37.67
CA THR A 748 -47.87 6.41 -37.43
C THR A 748 -48.70 6.00 -38.65
N ARG A 749 -48.99 6.96 -39.55
CA ARG A 749 -49.75 6.72 -40.79
C ARG A 749 -48.92 6.40 -41.98
N THR A 750 -47.75 7.00 -42.14
CA THR A 750 -46.88 6.88 -43.31
C THR A 750 -45.38 6.84 -42.90
N PRO A 751 -44.96 5.79 -42.19
CA PRO A 751 -43.58 5.72 -41.66
C PRO A 751 -42.52 5.72 -42.74
N ASP A 752 -42.73 4.99 -43.83
CA ASP A 752 -41.80 4.87 -44.96
C ASP A 752 -41.58 6.19 -45.72
N GLU A 753 -42.62 7.01 -45.86
CA GLU A 753 -42.51 8.32 -46.55
C GLU A 753 -41.69 9.27 -45.67
N ILE A 754 -41.93 9.31 -44.36
CA ILE A 754 -41.23 10.17 -43.43
C ILE A 754 -39.76 9.76 -43.27
N GLU A 755 -39.48 8.43 -43.24
CA GLU A 755 -38.09 7.95 -43.27
C GLU A 755 -37.35 8.38 -44.54
N ASN A 756 -38.00 8.27 -45.67
CA ASN A 756 -37.41 8.72 -46.92
C ASN A 756 -37.18 10.24 -46.97
N GLU A 757 -38.09 11.05 -46.40
CA GLU A 757 -37.89 12.47 -46.27
C GLU A 757 -36.72 12.81 -45.33
N LEU A 758 -36.62 12.16 -44.18
CA LEU A 758 -35.51 12.32 -43.25
C LEU A 758 -34.17 11.93 -43.87
N ARG A 759 -34.08 10.79 -44.61
CA ARG A 759 -32.89 10.38 -45.31
C ARG A 759 -32.48 11.35 -46.41
N ARG A 760 -33.44 11.94 -47.14
CA ARG A 760 -33.20 13.03 -48.14
C ARG A 760 -32.75 14.32 -47.46
N GLY A 761 -33.29 14.63 -46.31
CA GLY A 761 -32.89 15.79 -45.46
C GLY A 761 -31.52 15.60 -44.84
N ALA A 762 -31.21 14.40 -44.36
CA ALA A 762 -29.91 14.07 -43.77
C ALA A 762 -28.76 14.09 -44.80
N GLY A 763 -29.04 13.79 -46.09
CA GLY A 763 -28.05 13.89 -47.18
C GLY A 763 -27.64 15.33 -47.53
N ARG A 764 -28.38 16.33 -47.06
CA ARG A 764 -28.09 17.77 -47.26
C ARG A 764 -27.41 18.44 -46.03
N ARG A 765 -27.23 17.70 -44.92
CA ARG A 765 -26.58 18.21 -43.70
C ARG A 765 -25.47 17.26 -43.30
N PRO A 766 -24.26 17.74 -43.04
CA PRO A 766 -23.26 16.89 -42.38
C PRO A 766 -23.84 16.36 -41.07
N ILE A 767 -23.90 15.05 -40.91
CA ILE A 767 -24.24 14.43 -39.62
C ILE A 767 -23.20 14.95 -38.62
N ALA A 768 -23.64 15.63 -37.57
CA ALA A 768 -22.77 16.06 -36.50
C ALA A 768 -22.15 14.81 -35.87
N GLY A 769 -20.91 14.50 -36.22
CA GLY A 769 -20.21 13.26 -35.82
C GLY A 769 -19.48 12.54 -36.96
N ALA A 770 -19.59 12.98 -38.21
CA ALA A 770 -18.67 12.50 -39.24
C ALA A 770 -17.25 12.94 -38.87
N PRO A 771 -16.27 12.03 -38.84
CA PRO A 771 -14.88 12.41 -38.56
C PRO A 771 -14.50 13.50 -39.60
N PRO A 772 -13.77 14.54 -39.14
CA PRO A 772 -13.27 15.55 -40.08
C PRO A 772 -12.52 14.81 -41.20
N LYS A 773 -12.84 15.09 -42.47
CA LYS A 773 -12.04 14.62 -43.60
C LYS A 773 -10.59 14.85 -43.25
N GLN A 774 -9.79 13.80 -43.21
CA GLN A 774 -8.36 13.91 -43.05
C GLN A 774 -7.90 14.93 -44.10
N LEU A 775 -7.46 16.10 -43.63
CA LEU A 775 -6.73 17.05 -44.44
C LEU A 775 -5.48 16.31 -44.90
N GLU A 776 -5.34 16.15 -46.22
CA GLU A 776 -4.09 15.66 -46.79
C GLU A 776 -2.92 16.44 -46.22
N PRO A 777 -1.83 15.79 -45.84
CA PRO A 777 -0.66 16.49 -45.34
C PRO A 777 -0.22 17.56 -46.38
N PRO A 778 0.09 18.79 -45.96
CA PRO A 778 0.53 19.82 -46.88
C PRO A 778 1.77 19.33 -47.66
N LYS A 779 1.71 19.47 -48.99
CA LYS A 779 2.83 19.16 -49.88
C LYS A 779 4.05 19.93 -49.37
N ALA A 780 5.16 19.22 -49.21
CA ALA A 780 6.43 19.80 -48.83
C ALA A 780 6.80 20.95 -49.76
N GLY A 781 6.84 22.16 -49.25
CA GLY A 781 7.28 23.37 -50.01
C GLY A 781 6.65 24.70 -49.66
N THR A 782 5.66 24.79 -48.78
CA THR A 782 5.08 26.09 -48.40
C THR A 782 5.64 26.54 -47.03
N LYS A 783 6.29 27.72 -47.04
CA LYS A 783 6.81 28.39 -45.82
C LYS A 783 5.69 28.60 -44.79
N PRO A 784 5.99 28.51 -43.48
CA PRO A 784 5.01 28.75 -42.44
C PRO A 784 4.54 30.20 -42.50
N TYR A 785 3.23 30.39 -42.36
CA TYR A 785 2.62 31.72 -42.23
C TYR A 785 2.98 32.28 -40.82
N GLU A 786 3.78 33.32 -40.77
CA GLU A 786 4.01 34.11 -39.58
C GLU A 786 2.79 34.98 -39.31
N GLY A 787 1.98 34.63 -38.32
CA GLY A 787 0.90 35.47 -37.84
C GLY A 787 1.45 36.69 -37.10
N PRO A 788 0.72 37.81 -37.06
CA PRO A 788 1.19 39.07 -36.48
C PRO A 788 1.46 38.97 -34.98
N ASP A 789 2.58 39.52 -34.60
CA ASP A 789 3.12 39.70 -33.26
C ASP A 789 2.11 40.37 -32.31
N ARG A 790 1.65 39.62 -31.30
CA ARG A 790 0.84 40.16 -30.19
C ARG A 790 1.79 40.59 -29.04
N ARG A 791 2.40 41.76 -29.19
CA ARG A 791 2.86 42.55 -28.06
C ARG A 791 1.83 43.55 -27.67
N THR A 792 1.64 43.66 -26.34
CA THR A 792 0.91 44.70 -25.61
C THR A 792 -0.59 44.50 -25.50
N THR A 793 -1.05 43.99 -24.37
CA THR A 793 -1.75 44.76 -23.33
C THR A 793 -1.95 43.87 -22.10
N GLY A 794 -1.45 44.31 -20.94
CA GLY A 794 -1.66 43.68 -19.67
C GLY A 794 -3.09 43.81 -19.20
N ILE A 795 -3.69 42.74 -18.75
CA ILE A 795 -4.83 42.75 -17.82
C ILE A 795 -4.58 41.62 -16.83
N THR A 796 -4.52 42.00 -15.57
CA THR A 796 -4.45 41.19 -14.38
C THR A 796 -5.65 40.26 -14.27
N ASP A 797 -5.41 38.98 -14.15
CA ASP A 797 -6.45 37.98 -13.94
C ASP A 797 -6.69 37.79 -12.44
N THR A 798 -7.84 38.23 -11.97
CA THR A 798 -8.47 37.85 -10.71
C THR A 798 -9.87 37.37 -11.04
N GLY A 799 -10.09 36.08 -11.16
CA GLY A 799 -11.38 35.53 -11.45
C GLY A 799 -11.53 34.08 -10.95
N LYS A 800 -11.88 33.95 -9.66
CA LYS A 800 -12.53 32.73 -9.16
C LYS A 800 -13.91 32.67 -9.79
N ASP A 801 -14.16 31.70 -10.64
CA ASP A 801 -15.54 31.35 -11.02
C ASP A 801 -15.96 30.00 -10.47
N LYS A 802 -16.92 30.15 -9.58
CA LYS A 802 -17.76 29.07 -9.05
C LYS A 802 -18.67 28.56 -10.17
N PHE A 803 -18.60 27.26 -10.45
CA PHE A 803 -19.70 26.60 -11.14
C PHE A 803 -20.84 26.36 -10.16
N GLN A 804 -21.93 27.12 -10.34
CA GLN A 804 -23.26 26.78 -9.88
C GLN A 804 -24.12 26.44 -11.09
N GLY A 805 -24.65 25.25 -11.09
CA GLY A 805 -25.95 24.75 -11.47
C GLY A 805 -26.52 25.13 -12.86
N PHE A 806 -26.69 24.14 -13.65
CA PHE A 806 -28.01 23.69 -14.15
C PHE A 806 -27.89 22.30 -14.74
#